data_f88b66d2a77fff90d570ebc06d5801f4
#
_entry.id   f88b66d2a77fff90d570ebc06d5801f4
#
_cell.length_a   1.000
_cell.length_b   1.000
_cell.length_c   1.000
_cell.angle_alpha   90.00
_cell.angle_beta   90.00
_cell.angle_gamma   90.00
#
_symmetry.space_group_name_H-M   'P 1'
#
loop_
_entity.id
_entity.type
_entity.pdbx_description
1 polymer ?
#
loop_
_entity_poly.entity_id
_entity_poly.type
_entity_poly.pdbx_seq_one_letter_code
_entity_poly.pdbx_strand_id
1 'polypeptide(L)'
;MRNPINKRIFRQFKYKPLKVFPILIALSFIVVFASSFFTAQQSIKRLYYKQIDEGKVEDGEFQTIYELTDDLQSKIEALGLKLYENYYFEEKIDSDKVLRIFKNRKDINEATPLEGSLAKKSDEITMSAYFSRNNNIKVGDKITVADKTYTVASLASFPDYSSALKNRNDLVMDTGHFGIATLPEKAFDDVSDKQITFLYSYHTNENLDKKEAREILKSIAKIVNKDNLMVDGVTRFDNKCITYIMDDMGGDVPMMTIATALLFIAIAFISSVQIKSIIEEEAPIIGTLLASGYRKRELLKNYMSMPLFLVLISSLIGNAVAYLYVYKKYAEIYYRSFDLPSFEPFISPRSFLITSIMPMILYLIINYAVISRSLNMNPVNFLRRNFKKSKAKSRFHLKNLSFIEKFKLRVIFANKLTYVSLLFGVFIANLLLMFALSAKPIFNIYAENMKTQMKYAHTYIVKSDMDKLDAPKVTIISADLVDKNDESVQIYGIDDDTKYDSLNISSLQNDEAVISNGLAKRFEYKIGDTIKIREPYNSEEKNIKVKAVDSENNYFQIFTKRTSLNKIINRDYAYFNAYMSDNALNVSKENLVTEINRDEMSKFMIHFLDSFSVVFTMIQMVAVAFYFILLLMVTELIIERAKLNMTYLKIFGFRDNEITKIYVNTGFLILLFFQIILIPILDKIMKYLYFISMQKFDAYIEVTIPLNVFLLGYLMAIVIFVLCQAIERRKIGKIDMVKELKTIAG
;
A
#
# COMPACT_ATOMS: atom_id res chain seq x y z
N MET A 1 -29.90 -45.27 -5.87
CA MET A 1 -28.79 -45.72 -4.99
C MET A 1 -27.74 -44.63 -4.82
N ARG A 2 -27.44 -44.21 -3.60
CA ARG A 2 -26.34 -43.25 -3.36
C ARG A 2 -25.01 -43.92 -3.71
N ASN A 3 -24.30 -43.38 -4.70
CA ASN A 3 -23.02 -43.91 -5.16
C ASN A 3 -22.04 -44.07 -3.98
N PRO A 4 -21.54 -45.31 -3.67
CA PRO A 4 -20.67 -45.55 -2.51
C PRO A 4 -19.42 -44.68 -2.48
N ILE A 5 -18.96 -44.21 -3.64
CA ILE A 5 -17.81 -43.33 -3.81
C ILE A 5 -18.01 -42.02 -3.09
N ASN A 6 -19.23 -41.47 -3.00
CA ASN A 6 -19.50 -40.16 -2.36
C ASN A 6 -19.34 -40.20 -0.83
N LYS A 7 -19.45 -41.38 -0.17
CA LYS A 7 -19.18 -41.52 1.27
C LYS A 7 -17.69 -41.36 1.62
N ARG A 8 -16.82 -41.41 0.62
CA ARG A 8 -15.37 -41.40 0.77
C ARG A 8 -14.84 -40.01 1.21
N ILE A 9 -15.49 -38.92 0.78
CA ILE A 9 -15.13 -37.54 1.14
C ILE A 9 -15.20 -37.37 2.66
N PHE A 10 -16.35 -37.69 3.27
CA PHE A 10 -16.53 -37.60 4.71
C PHE A 10 -15.60 -38.51 5.51
N ARG A 11 -15.25 -39.66 4.94
CA ARG A 11 -14.27 -40.57 5.54
C ARG A 11 -12.86 -39.98 5.54
N GLN A 12 -12.45 -39.26 4.50
CA GLN A 12 -11.14 -38.58 4.46
C GLN A 12 -11.03 -37.53 5.55
N PHE A 13 -12.06 -36.71 5.79
CA PHE A 13 -12.09 -35.78 6.91
C PHE A 13 -11.95 -36.47 8.27
N LYS A 14 -12.64 -37.57 8.46
CA LYS A 14 -12.63 -38.34 9.74
C LYS A 14 -11.31 -39.08 9.97
N TYR A 15 -10.75 -39.71 8.94
CA TYR A 15 -9.61 -40.60 9.10
C TYR A 15 -8.25 -40.00 8.74
N LYS A 16 -8.21 -38.87 7.98
CA LYS A 16 -6.98 -38.18 7.60
C LYS A 16 -7.09 -36.63 7.86
N PRO A 17 -7.45 -36.22 9.09
CA PRO A 17 -7.69 -34.80 9.38
C PRO A 17 -6.46 -33.92 9.13
N LEU A 18 -5.27 -34.41 9.44
CA LEU A 18 -4.00 -33.70 9.26
C LEU A 18 -3.68 -33.35 7.80
N LYS A 19 -4.27 -34.06 6.82
CA LYS A 19 -4.13 -33.74 5.40
C LYS A 19 -5.07 -32.63 4.93
N VAL A 20 -6.18 -32.45 5.61
CA VAL A 20 -7.30 -31.61 5.19
C VAL A 20 -7.30 -30.26 5.91
N PHE A 21 -7.12 -30.31 7.24
CA PHE A 21 -7.18 -29.10 8.08
C PHE A 21 -6.17 -28.01 7.73
N PRO A 22 -4.89 -28.31 7.45
CA PRO A 22 -3.96 -27.24 7.08
C PRO A 22 -4.37 -26.50 5.81
N ILE A 23 -4.87 -27.21 4.79
CA ILE A 23 -5.37 -26.58 3.55
C ILE A 23 -6.61 -25.74 3.84
N LEU A 24 -7.54 -26.27 4.64
CA LEU A 24 -8.75 -25.55 5.04
C LEU A 24 -8.41 -24.25 5.75
N ILE A 25 -7.52 -24.32 6.75
CA ILE A 25 -7.06 -23.14 7.53
C ILE A 25 -6.37 -22.14 6.60
N ALA A 26 -5.45 -22.59 5.74
CA ALA A 26 -4.73 -21.72 4.85
C ALA A 26 -5.66 -21.00 3.84
N LEU A 27 -6.58 -21.73 3.21
CA LEU A 27 -7.57 -21.16 2.31
C LEU A 27 -8.51 -20.19 3.04
N SER A 28 -9.01 -20.57 4.23
CA SER A 28 -9.86 -19.69 5.04
C SER A 28 -9.13 -18.42 5.43
N PHE A 29 -7.87 -18.53 5.82
CA PHE A 29 -7.03 -17.38 6.21
C PHE A 29 -6.84 -16.40 5.06
N ILE A 30 -6.58 -16.89 3.83
CA ILE A 30 -6.46 -16.02 2.65
C ILE A 30 -7.80 -15.32 2.37
N VAL A 31 -8.92 -16.05 2.45
CA VAL A 31 -10.24 -15.44 2.22
C VAL A 31 -10.55 -14.40 3.29
N VAL A 32 -10.26 -14.68 4.58
CA VAL A 32 -10.40 -13.69 5.67
C VAL A 32 -9.62 -12.43 5.33
N PHE A 33 -8.35 -12.58 5.01
CA PHE A 33 -7.45 -11.46 4.74
C PHE A 33 -7.94 -10.63 3.55
N ALA A 34 -8.19 -11.27 2.41
CA ALA A 34 -8.65 -10.58 1.21
C ALA A 34 -10.04 -9.94 1.38
N SER A 35 -11.01 -10.71 1.89
CA SER A 35 -12.39 -10.21 2.04
C SER A 35 -12.49 -9.07 3.05
N SER A 36 -11.71 -9.11 4.14
CA SER A 36 -11.68 -8.03 5.13
C SER A 36 -11.16 -6.73 4.52
N PHE A 37 -10.04 -6.80 3.79
CA PHE A 37 -9.46 -5.65 3.11
C PHE A 37 -10.43 -5.04 2.09
N PHE A 38 -10.91 -5.86 1.14
CA PHE A 38 -11.79 -5.35 0.09
C PHE A 38 -13.14 -4.84 0.61
N THR A 39 -13.67 -5.42 1.70
CA THR A 39 -14.90 -4.94 2.33
C THR A 39 -14.67 -3.59 3.00
N ALA A 40 -13.59 -3.44 3.77
CA ALA A 40 -13.24 -2.15 4.39
C ALA A 40 -13.04 -1.07 3.31
N GLN A 41 -12.25 -1.38 2.30
CA GLN A 41 -11.94 -0.48 1.18
C GLN A 41 -13.20 -0.02 0.42
N GLN A 42 -14.11 -0.95 0.08
CA GLN A 42 -15.34 -0.58 -0.64
C GLN A 42 -16.33 0.19 0.25
N SER A 43 -16.37 -0.12 1.55
CA SER A 43 -17.17 0.63 2.52
C SER A 43 -16.67 2.08 2.61
N ILE A 44 -15.37 2.27 2.78
CA ILE A 44 -14.75 3.60 2.87
C ILE A 44 -14.94 4.38 1.58
N LYS A 45 -14.72 3.72 0.43
CA LYS A 45 -14.97 4.36 -0.88
C LYS A 45 -16.40 4.87 -1.02
N ARG A 46 -17.39 4.06 -0.60
CA ARG A 46 -18.79 4.47 -0.62
C ARG A 46 -19.05 5.65 0.31
N LEU A 47 -18.50 5.60 1.52
CA LEU A 47 -18.65 6.67 2.52
C LEU A 47 -17.99 7.97 2.05
N TYR A 48 -16.83 7.90 1.43
CA TYR A 48 -16.17 9.06 0.84
C TYR A 48 -17.04 9.75 -0.21
N TYR A 49 -17.59 9.01 -1.18
CA TYR A 49 -18.49 9.63 -2.18
C TYR A 49 -19.78 10.15 -1.56
N LYS A 50 -20.34 9.42 -0.59
CA LYS A 50 -21.51 9.89 0.16
C LYS A 50 -21.22 11.21 0.89
N GLN A 51 -20.04 11.34 1.50
CA GLN A 51 -19.59 12.57 2.16
C GLN A 51 -19.38 13.72 1.19
N ILE A 52 -18.84 13.46 -0.01
CA ILE A 52 -18.70 14.45 -1.08
C ILE A 52 -20.07 14.99 -1.50
N ASP A 53 -21.04 14.10 -1.71
CA ASP A 53 -22.37 14.48 -2.19
C ASP A 53 -23.21 15.17 -1.09
N GLU A 54 -23.29 14.57 0.11
CA GLU A 54 -24.09 15.11 1.24
C GLU A 54 -23.48 16.38 1.82
N GLY A 55 -22.14 16.47 1.88
CA GLY A 55 -21.42 17.65 2.35
C GLY A 55 -21.32 18.77 1.32
N LYS A 56 -21.87 18.59 0.13
CA LYS A 56 -21.82 19.58 -0.97
C LYS A 56 -20.41 20.12 -1.18
N VAL A 57 -19.48 19.20 -1.42
CA VAL A 57 -18.08 19.58 -1.59
C VAL A 57 -17.93 20.48 -2.79
N GLU A 58 -17.13 21.52 -2.65
CA GLU A 58 -16.78 22.49 -3.67
C GLU A 58 -16.26 21.86 -4.97
N ASP A 59 -16.46 22.51 -6.11
CA ASP A 59 -15.83 22.13 -7.38
C ASP A 59 -14.41 22.66 -7.50
N GLY A 60 -14.07 23.66 -6.68
CA GLY A 60 -12.74 24.17 -6.49
C GLY A 60 -12.73 25.36 -5.54
N GLU A 61 -11.52 25.76 -5.18
CA GLU A 61 -11.28 26.90 -4.29
C GLU A 61 -10.09 27.74 -4.79
N PHE A 62 -10.07 29.01 -4.39
CA PHE A 62 -8.94 29.90 -4.65
C PHE A 62 -8.75 30.90 -3.51
N GLN A 63 -7.51 31.29 -3.30
CA GLN A 63 -7.10 32.24 -2.27
C GLN A 63 -6.66 33.55 -2.90
N THR A 64 -7.06 34.67 -2.29
CA THR A 64 -6.67 36.02 -2.71
C THR A 64 -5.91 36.75 -1.60
N ILE A 65 -5.11 37.79 -1.97
CA ILE A 65 -4.43 38.62 -0.99
C ILE A 65 -5.43 39.49 -0.23
N TYR A 66 -6.39 40.06 -0.95
CA TYR A 66 -7.41 40.94 -0.40
C TYR A 66 -8.77 40.35 -0.58
N GLU A 67 -9.72 40.77 0.24
CA GLU A 67 -11.13 40.43 0.07
C GLU A 67 -11.62 40.85 -1.32
N LEU A 68 -12.48 40.05 -1.93
CA LEU A 68 -13.06 40.35 -3.23
C LEU A 68 -14.11 41.44 -3.11
N THR A 69 -14.06 42.41 -4.02
CA THR A 69 -15.15 43.40 -4.14
C THR A 69 -16.41 42.78 -4.72
N ASP A 70 -17.58 43.35 -4.43
CA ASP A 70 -18.89 42.89 -4.98
C ASP A 70 -18.87 42.82 -6.53
N ASP A 71 -18.14 43.70 -7.19
CA ASP A 71 -17.96 43.72 -8.66
C ASP A 71 -17.17 42.48 -9.14
N LEU A 72 -16.09 42.14 -8.46
CA LEU A 72 -15.32 40.93 -8.78
C LEU A 72 -16.11 39.65 -8.51
N GLN A 73 -16.82 39.58 -7.39
CA GLN A 73 -17.71 38.45 -7.08
C GLN A 73 -18.77 38.27 -8.17
N SER A 74 -19.46 39.36 -8.54
CA SER A 74 -20.47 39.34 -9.60
C SER A 74 -19.91 38.90 -10.96
N LYS A 75 -18.68 39.32 -11.32
CA LYS A 75 -18.00 38.88 -12.55
C LYS A 75 -17.65 37.40 -12.54
N ILE A 76 -17.27 36.85 -11.40
CA ILE A 76 -16.99 35.41 -11.24
C ILE A 76 -18.31 34.62 -11.33
N GLU A 77 -19.34 35.06 -10.64
CA GLU A 77 -20.66 34.40 -10.67
C GLU A 77 -21.32 34.43 -12.05
N ALA A 78 -20.99 35.43 -12.88
CA ALA A 78 -21.42 35.49 -14.28
C ALA A 78 -20.84 34.33 -15.15
N LEU A 79 -19.83 33.61 -14.66
CA LEU A 79 -19.38 32.35 -15.29
C LEU A 79 -20.34 31.16 -15.05
N GLY A 80 -21.46 31.34 -14.36
CA GLY A 80 -22.41 30.29 -14.00
C GLY A 80 -22.06 29.56 -12.72
N LEU A 81 -21.25 30.18 -11.87
CA LEU A 81 -20.79 29.65 -10.59
C LEU A 81 -21.54 30.31 -9.43
N LYS A 82 -21.64 29.60 -8.31
CA LYS A 82 -21.99 30.18 -7.03
C LYS A 82 -20.73 30.25 -6.16
N LEU A 83 -20.44 31.46 -5.67
CA LEU A 83 -19.25 31.72 -4.86
C LEU A 83 -19.61 31.72 -3.37
N TYR A 84 -18.71 31.20 -2.54
CA TYR A 84 -18.86 31.13 -1.10
C TYR A 84 -17.59 31.59 -0.40
N GLU A 85 -17.74 32.41 0.61
CA GLU A 85 -16.65 32.82 1.51
C GLU A 85 -16.31 31.68 2.43
N ASN A 86 -15.08 31.18 2.32
CA ASN A 86 -14.57 30.07 3.13
C ASN A 86 -13.33 30.53 3.92
N TYR A 87 -13.46 31.73 4.57
CA TYR A 87 -12.38 32.37 5.28
C TYR A 87 -11.93 31.56 6.49
N TYR A 88 -10.62 31.58 6.76
CA TYR A 88 -10.05 30.94 7.93
C TYR A 88 -8.88 31.74 8.52
N PHE A 89 -8.55 31.39 9.76
CA PHE A 89 -7.29 31.74 10.39
C PHE A 89 -6.64 30.48 10.99
N GLU A 90 -5.32 30.52 11.19
CA GLU A 90 -4.60 29.45 11.87
C GLU A 90 -4.17 29.87 13.26
N GLU A 91 -4.35 29.01 14.25
CA GLU A 91 -3.97 29.23 15.64
C GLU A 91 -3.19 28.05 16.20
N LYS A 92 -2.11 28.36 16.91
CA LYS A 92 -1.35 27.35 17.68
C LYS A 92 -2.06 27.15 19.02
N ILE A 93 -2.56 25.96 19.27
CA ILE A 93 -3.24 25.59 20.54
C ILE A 93 -2.30 24.92 21.54
N ASP A 94 -1.11 24.51 21.10
CA ASP A 94 -0.04 23.94 21.90
C ASP A 94 1.30 24.25 21.20
N SER A 95 2.43 23.87 21.77
CA SER A 95 3.76 24.17 21.22
C SER A 95 3.94 23.76 19.76
N ASP A 96 3.29 22.68 19.34
CA ASP A 96 3.45 22.04 18.03
C ASP A 96 2.12 21.76 17.29
N LYS A 97 0.97 22.11 17.89
CA LYS A 97 -0.35 21.83 17.30
C LYS A 97 -1.02 23.07 16.74
N VAL A 98 -1.53 22.95 15.53
CA VAL A 98 -2.18 24.03 14.80
C VAL A 98 -3.62 23.63 14.44
N LEU A 99 -4.54 24.53 14.72
CA LEU A 99 -5.92 24.44 14.21
C LEU A 99 -6.11 25.47 13.09
N ARG A 100 -6.65 24.99 11.97
CA ARG A 100 -7.22 25.85 10.93
C ARG A 100 -8.70 26.02 11.22
N ILE A 101 -9.11 27.25 11.51
CA ILE A 101 -10.42 27.56 12.05
C ILE A 101 -11.22 28.35 11.04
N PHE A 102 -12.32 27.78 10.62
CA PHE A 102 -13.26 28.36 9.67
C PHE A 102 -14.51 28.90 10.37
N LYS A 103 -15.21 29.77 9.69
CA LYS A 103 -16.60 30.08 10.03
C LYS A 103 -17.49 28.87 9.77
N ASN A 104 -18.56 28.67 10.55
CA ASN A 104 -19.52 27.61 10.28
C ASN A 104 -20.05 27.70 8.86
N ARG A 105 -19.90 26.65 8.10
CA ARG A 105 -20.25 26.58 6.67
C ARG A 105 -21.70 26.13 6.48
N LYS A 106 -22.34 26.72 5.48
CA LYS A 106 -23.69 26.36 5.03
C LYS A 106 -23.69 26.31 3.50
N ASP A 107 -24.40 25.33 2.96
CA ASP A 107 -24.57 25.13 1.50
C ASP A 107 -23.31 24.72 0.74
N ILE A 108 -22.14 24.68 1.38
CA ILE A 108 -20.88 24.18 0.81
C ILE A 108 -19.99 23.62 1.93
N ASN A 109 -19.25 22.56 1.64
CA ASN A 109 -18.30 21.91 2.55
C ASN A 109 -18.91 21.66 3.95
N GLU A 110 -20.14 21.20 4.00
CA GLU A 110 -20.88 21.04 5.25
C GLU A 110 -20.27 19.92 6.11
N ALA A 111 -19.91 20.26 7.34
CA ALA A 111 -19.37 19.29 8.29
C ALA A 111 -20.45 18.30 8.76
N THR A 112 -20.10 17.01 8.81
CA THR A 112 -20.99 15.94 9.32
C THR A 112 -20.67 15.65 10.78
N PRO A 113 -21.58 15.93 11.75
CA PRO A 113 -21.33 15.62 13.15
C PRO A 113 -21.30 14.11 13.39
N LEU A 114 -20.26 13.64 14.08
CA LEU A 114 -20.09 12.23 14.47
C LEU A 114 -20.45 12.03 15.95
N GLU A 115 -20.09 13.00 16.79
CA GLU A 115 -20.39 13.05 18.20
C GLU A 115 -20.83 14.48 18.57
N GLY A 116 -21.87 14.61 19.36
CA GLY A 116 -22.45 15.90 19.75
C GLY A 116 -23.31 16.55 18.65
N SER A 117 -23.36 17.89 18.63
CA SER A 117 -24.02 18.68 17.59
C SER A 117 -23.17 19.88 17.21
N LEU A 118 -23.20 20.28 15.94
CA LEU A 118 -22.39 21.40 15.44
C LEU A 118 -22.56 22.64 16.34
N ALA A 119 -21.46 23.33 16.62
CA ALA A 119 -21.41 24.51 17.46
C ALA A 119 -22.39 25.60 16.98
N LYS A 120 -23.22 26.13 17.89
CA LYS A 120 -24.22 27.18 17.61
C LYS A 120 -24.05 28.40 18.48
N LYS A 121 -23.52 28.21 19.71
CA LYS A 121 -23.29 29.31 20.65
C LYS A 121 -21.90 29.89 20.47
N SER A 122 -21.70 31.13 20.84
CA SER A 122 -20.44 31.84 20.70
C SER A 122 -19.31 31.30 21.59
N ASP A 123 -19.60 30.44 22.55
CA ASP A 123 -18.63 29.75 23.41
C ASP A 123 -18.41 28.29 23.02
N GLU A 124 -18.92 27.85 21.87
CA GLU A 124 -18.84 26.49 21.37
C GLU A 124 -17.91 26.42 20.14
N ILE A 125 -17.23 25.27 19.98
CA ILE A 125 -16.37 24.95 18.83
C ILE A 125 -16.68 23.54 18.31
N THR A 126 -16.68 23.35 16.99
CA THR A 126 -16.71 22.04 16.33
C THR A 126 -15.32 21.68 15.86
N MET A 127 -14.85 20.47 16.13
CA MET A 127 -13.49 20.03 15.79
C MET A 127 -13.50 18.79 14.91
N SER A 128 -12.46 18.63 14.10
CA SER A 128 -12.26 17.43 13.30
C SER A 128 -12.08 16.19 14.17
N ALA A 129 -12.78 15.13 13.81
CA ALA A 129 -12.82 13.91 14.60
C ALA A 129 -11.47 13.15 14.61
N TYR A 130 -10.71 13.19 13.52
CA TYR A 130 -9.39 12.55 13.46
C TYR A 130 -8.39 13.22 14.41
N PHE A 131 -8.32 14.55 14.40
CA PHE A 131 -7.44 15.33 15.29
C PHE A 131 -7.80 15.12 16.74
N SER A 132 -9.11 15.19 17.06
CA SER A 132 -9.62 15.00 18.42
C SER A 132 -9.31 13.61 18.97
N ARG A 133 -9.48 12.55 18.14
CA ARG A 133 -9.13 11.18 18.53
C ARG A 133 -7.64 11.01 18.82
N ASN A 134 -6.77 11.59 17.97
CA ASN A 134 -5.33 11.48 18.13
C ASN A 134 -4.81 12.28 19.33
N ASN A 135 -5.55 13.30 19.77
CA ASN A 135 -5.22 14.16 20.90
C ASN A 135 -6.08 13.88 22.17
N ASN A 136 -6.89 12.82 22.16
CA ASN A 136 -7.79 12.44 23.26
C ASN A 136 -8.79 13.54 23.68
N ILE A 137 -9.21 14.40 22.73
CA ILE A 137 -10.20 15.46 22.95
C ILE A 137 -11.61 14.87 22.80
N LYS A 138 -12.52 15.24 23.71
CA LYS A 138 -13.89 14.74 23.75
C LYS A 138 -14.90 15.89 23.72
N VAL A 139 -16.13 15.58 23.35
CA VAL A 139 -17.26 16.53 23.48
C VAL A 139 -17.40 16.92 24.94
N GLY A 140 -17.50 18.23 25.18
CA GLY A 140 -17.56 18.84 26.52
C GLY A 140 -16.23 19.34 27.07
N ASP A 141 -15.10 18.97 26.47
CA ASP A 141 -13.77 19.48 26.84
C ASP A 141 -13.66 20.98 26.51
N LYS A 142 -12.73 21.66 27.19
CA LYS A 142 -12.46 23.07 26.97
C LYS A 142 -11.15 23.26 26.25
N ILE A 143 -11.17 24.05 25.21
CA ILE A 143 -9.98 24.38 24.40
C ILE A 143 -9.85 25.90 24.34
N THR A 144 -8.61 26.39 24.51
CA THR A 144 -8.29 27.80 24.35
C THR A 144 -7.81 28.08 22.95
N VAL A 145 -8.47 29.00 22.26
CA VAL A 145 -8.17 29.46 20.91
C VAL A 145 -8.18 30.99 20.94
N ALA A 146 -7.09 31.64 20.50
CA ALA A 146 -6.99 33.09 20.45
C ALA A 146 -7.37 33.76 21.79
N ASP A 147 -6.80 33.24 22.88
CA ASP A 147 -7.03 33.70 24.27
C ASP A 147 -8.48 33.56 24.79
N LYS A 148 -9.37 32.95 24.03
CA LYS A 148 -10.73 32.61 24.43
C LYS A 148 -10.89 31.11 24.64
N THR A 149 -11.66 30.73 25.66
CA THR A 149 -11.94 29.32 25.96
C THR A 149 -13.28 28.91 25.36
N TYR A 150 -13.28 27.88 24.54
CA TYR A 150 -14.45 27.31 23.91
C TYR A 150 -14.71 25.90 24.44
N THR A 151 -15.98 25.52 24.48
CA THR A 151 -16.43 24.17 24.80
C THR A 151 -16.57 23.37 23.49
N VAL A 152 -15.97 22.19 23.40
CA VAL A 152 -16.13 21.31 22.25
C VAL A 152 -17.54 20.77 22.18
N ALA A 153 -18.34 21.30 21.26
CA ALA A 153 -19.74 20.93 21.08
C ALA A 153 -19.92 19.69 20.20
N SER A 154 -19.01 19.49 19.27
CA SER A 154 -19.08 18.36 18.34
C SER A 154 -17.69 17.93 17.86
N LEU A 155 -17.56 16.63 17.65
CA LEU A 155 -16.53 16.05 16.78
C LEU A 155 -17.17 15.74 15.43
N ALA A 156 -16.66 16.34 14.36
CA ALA A 156 -17.27 16.27 13.05
C ALA A 156 -16.26 15.81 11.98
N SER A 157 -16.77 15.29 10.89
CA SER A 157 -16.00 15.02 9.68
C SER A 157 -16.17 16.17 8.68
N PHE A 158 -15.04 16.64 8.13
CA PHE A 158 -14.97 17.74 7.19
C PHE A 158 -14.67 17.21 5.78
N PRO A 159 -15.60 17.31 4.83
CA PRO A 159 -15.51 16.65 3.55
C PRO A 159 -14.40 17.21 2.64
N ASP A 160 -14.08 18.50 2.74
CA ASP A 160 -13.00 19.19 2.04
C ASP A 160 -11.62 18.93 2.65
N TYR A 161 -11.56 18.37 3.87
CA TYR A 161 -10.37 17.93 4.58
C TYR A 161 -10.45 16.45 4.97
N SER A 162 -10.94 15.61 4.07
CA SER A 162 -10.92 14.16 4.29
C SER A 162 -9.52 13.62 4.55
N SER A 163 -8.48 14.37 4.13
CA SER A 163 -7.07 14.11 4.43
C SER A 163 -6.44 15.31 5.14
N ALA A 164 -5.76 15.07 6.27
CA ALA A 164 -5.20 16.10 7.15
C ALA A 164 -3.89 16.71 6.58
N LEU A 165 -3.95 17.29 5.40
CA LEU A 165 -2.83 18.03 4.80
C LEU A 165 -2.94 19.50 5.19
N LYS A 166 -1.90 20.06 5.82
CA LYS A 166 -1.84 21.48 6.15
C LYS A 166 -1.67 22.32 4.88
N ASN A 167 -0.74 21.91 4.03
CA ASN A 167 -0.55 22.50 2.72
C ASN A 167 -0.86 21.46 1.64
N ARG A 168 -1.40 21.87 0.50
CA ARG A 168 -1.78 20.97 -0.60
C ARG A 168 -0.61 20.19 -1.18
N ASN A 169 0.60 20.73 -1.07
CA ASN A 169 1.83 20.11 -1.56
C ASN A 169 2.52 19.23 -0.50
N ASP A 170 1.91 19.07 0.67
CA ASP A 170 2.44 18.19 1.70
C ASP A 170 2.35 16.74 1.19
N LEU A 171 3.44 16.01 1.31
CA LEU A 171 3.53 14.63 0.85
C LEU A 171 2.86 13.64 1.80
N VAL A 172 2.60 14.06 3.03
CA VAL A 172 2.15 13.22 4.13
C VAL A 172 1.19 14.00 5.03
N MET A 173 0.21 13.31 5.58
CA MET A 173 -0.78 13.88 6.50
C MET A 173 -0.24 13.98 7.92
N ASP A 174 -0.53 15.09 8.60
CA ASP A 174 -0.21 15.28 10.01
C ASP A 174 -1.46 15.24 10.88
N THR A 175 -1.92 14.04 11.15
CA THR A 175 -3.16 13.81 11.89
C THR A 175 -3.06 14.09 13.40
N GLY A 176 -1.84 14.28 13.92
CA GLY A 176 -1.60 14.59 15.33
C GLY A 176 -1.46 16.07 15.63
N HIS A 177 -0.87 16.83 14.71
CA HIS A 177 -0.50 18.25 14.96
C HIS A 177 -1.32 19.23 14.14
N PHE A 178 -1.99 18.80 13.07
CA PHE A 178 -2.87 19.64 12.27
C PHE A 178 -4.32 19.21 12.37
N GLY A 179 -5.22 20.14 12.72
CA GLY A 179 -6.65 19.89 12.84
C GLY A 179 -7.49 21.01 12.19
N ILE A 180 -8.72 20.65 11.87
CA ILE A 180 -9.74 21.58 11.38
C ILE A 180 -10.76 21.82 12.48
N ALA A 181 -11.20 23.07 12.58
CA ALA A 181 -12.28 23.46 13.47
C ALA A 181 -13.19 24.50 12.82
N THR A 182 -14.42 24.61 13.34
CA THR A 182 -15.32 25.71 12.96
C THR A 182 -15.89 26.40 14.16
N LEU A 183 -16.08 27.72 14.04
CA LEU A 183 -16.74 28.58 15.01
C LEU A 183 -18.05 29.14 14.44
N PRO A 184 -19.06 29.39 15.28
CA PRO A 184 -20.20 30.17 14.88
C PRO A 184 -19.78 31.57 14.40
N GLU A 185 -20.53 32.13 13.45
CA GLU A 185 -20.20 33.39 12.77
C GLU A 185 -19.81 34.51 13.75
N LYS A 186 -20.61 34.79 14.79
CA LYS A 186 -20.27 35.78 15.80
C LYS A 186 -18.97 35.51 16.53
N ALA A 187 -18.69 34.25 16.84
CA ALA A 187 -17.45 33.88 17.53
C ALA A 187 -16.22 34.01 16.62
N PHE A 188 -16.37 33.72 15.33
CA PHE A 188 -15.34 33.91 14.33
C PHE A 188 -15.02 35.39 14.10
N ASP A 189 -16.07 36.21 13.93
CA ASP A 189 -15.91 37.65 13.66
C ASP A 189 -15.36 38.41 14.90
N ASP A 190 -15.59 37.90 16.10
CA ASP A 190 -15.04 38.44 17.37
C ASP A 190 -13.52 38.21 17.54
N VAL A 191 -12.91 37.40 16.67
CA VAL A 191 -11.46 37.14 16.66
C VAL A 191 -10.75 38.06 15.66
N SER A 192 -11.09 39.36 15.70
CA SER A 192 -10.68 40.38 14.70
C SER A 192 -9.18 40.65 14.60
N ASP A 193 -8.40 40.28 15.63
CA ASP A 193 -6.95 40.54 15.67
C ASP A 193 -6.09 39.49 14.97
N LYS A 194 -6.69 38.50 14.35
CA LYS A 194 -5.98 37.44 13.65
C LYS A 194 -5.92 37.68 12.14
N GLN A 195 -4.83 37.23 11.54
CA GLN A 195 -4.65 37.32 10.10
C GLN A 195 -5.63 36.33 9.40
N ILE A 196 -6.66 36.88 8.82
CA ILE A 196 -7.66 36.09 8.04
C ILE A 196 -7.08 35.79 6.66
N THR A 197 -7.21 34.56 6.25
CA THR A 197 -6.94 34.12 4.87
C THR A 197 -8.24 34.16 4.08
N PHE A 198 -8.23 34.94 3.00
CA PHE A 198 -9.39 35.07 2.10
C PHE A 198 -9.43 33.90 1.13
N LEU A 199 -10.10 32.83 1.52
CA LEU A 199 -10.33 31.66 0.70
C LEU A 199 -11.78 31.69 0.20
N TYR A 200 -11.96 31.42 -1.08
CA TYR A 200 -13.26 31.34 -1.73
C TYR A 200 -13.45 29.96 -2.33
N SER A 201 -14.56 29.32 -1.99
CA SER A 201 -15.01 28.09 -2.61
C SER A 201 -16.04 28.37 -3.66
N TYR A 202 -16.06 27.63 -4.75
CA TYR A 202 -17.08 27.75 -5.79
C TYR A 202 -17.75 26.44 -6.11
N HIS A 203 -19.02 26.50 -6.51
CA HIS A 203 -19.79 25.36 -6.94
C HIS A 203 -20.60 25.69 -8.20
N THR A 204 -20.72 24.73 -9.11
CA THR A 204 -21.55 24.81 -10.30
C THR A 204 -22.62 23.72 -10.28
N ASN A 205 -23.74 23.97 -10.96
CA ASN A 205 -24.78 22.97 -11.13
C ASN A 205 -24.47 21.92 -12.21
N GLU A 206 -23.35 22.06 -12.90
CA GLU A 206 -22.92 21.17 -13.97
C GLU A 206 -21.96 20.08 -13.43
N ASN A 207 -22.07 18.87 -13.96
CA ASN A 207 -21.09 17.83 -13.67
C ASN A 207 -19.83 18.09 -14.50
N LEU A 208 -18.84 18.70 -13.88
CA LEU A 208 -17.58 19.01 -14.55
C LEU A 208 -16.66 17.79 -14.64
N ASP A 209 -15.99 17.66 -15.75
CA ASP A 209 -14.78 16.84 -15.80
C ASP A 209 -13.54 17.62 -15.31
N LYS A 210 -12.41 16.91 -15.13
CA LYS A 210 -11.16 17.51 -14.65
C LYS A 210 -10.65 18.66 -15.52
N LYS A 211 -10.82 18.57 -16.83
CA LYS A 211 -10.37 19.57 -17.80
C LYS A 211 -11.24 20.82 -17.76
N GLU A 212 -12.55 20.62 -17.72
CA GLU A 212 -13.53 21.70 -17.62
C GLU A 212 -13.35 22.49 -16.31
N ALA A 213 -13.17 21.79 -15.18
CA ALA A 213 -12.91 22.42 -13.90
C ALA A 213 -11.64 23.29 -13.92
N ARG A 214 -10.57 22.83 -14.57
CA ARG A 214 -9.33 23.60 -14.73
C ARG A 214 -9.53 24.84 -15.62
N GLU A 215 -10.33 24.76 -16.67
CA GLU A 215 -10.61 25.93 -17.53
C GLU A 215 -11.46 26.99 -16.80
N ILE A 216 -12.38 26.56 -15.94
CA ILE A 216 -13.13 27.47 -15.07
C ILE A 216 -12.17 28.20 -14.11
N LEU A 217 -11.30 27.47 -13.44
CA LEU A 217 -10.33 28.07 -12.50
C LEU A 217 -9.39 29.05 -13.20
N LYS A 218 -8.95 28.75 -14.43
CA LYS A 218 -8.19 29.69 -15.26
C LYS A 218 -8.99 30.98 -15.58
N SER A 219 -10.28 30.84 -15.83
CA SER A 219 -11.15 31.99 -16.11
C SER A 219 -11.31 32.86 -14.86
N ILE A 220 -11.49 32.24 -13.67
CA ILE A 220 -11.49 32.93 -12.38
C ILE A 220 -10.17 33.68 -12.17
N ALA A 221 -9.03 33.00 -12.38
CA ALA A 221 -7.72 33.62 -12.23
C ALA A 221 -7.53 34.85 -13.13
N LYS A 222 -8.00 34.81 -14.38
CA LYS A 222 -7.96 35.96 -15.30
C LYS A 222 -8.81 37.13 -14.83
N ILE A 223 -9.94 36.87 -14.18
CA ILE A 223 -10.82 37.93 -13.65
C ILE A 223 -10.18 38.52 -12.39
N VAL A 224 -9.78 37.66 -11.43
CA VAL A 224 -9.23 38.08 -10.15
C VAL A 224 -7.94 38.90 -10.33
N ASN A 225 -7.00 38.41 -11.16
CA ASN A 225 -5.68 39.05 -11.34
C ASN A 225 -5.71 40.40 -12.07
N LYS A 226 -6.89 40.93 -12.43
CA LYS A 226 -6.98 42.33 -12.95
C LYS A 226 -6.91 43.35 -11.84
N ASP A 227 -7.61 43.10 -10.72
CA ASP A 227 -7.80 44.11 -9.65
C ASP A 227 -7.40 43.58 -8.27
N ASN A 228 -7.10 42.28 -8.16
CA ASN A 228 -6.60 41.61 -6.96
C ASN A 228 -5.48 40.63 -7.38
N LEU A 229 -4.93 39.87 -6.47
CA LEU A 229 -3.93 38.83 -6.76
C LEU A 229 -4.42 37.50 -6.22
N MET A 230 -4.61 36.56 -7.11
CA MET A 230 -4.85 35.16 -6.74
C MET A 230 -3.53 34.52 -6.32
N VAL A 231 -3.43 34.15 -5.04
CA VAL A 231 -2.21 33.56 -4.45
C VAL A 231 -2.14 32.08 -4.79
N ASP A 232 -3.27 31.39 -4.72
CA ASP A 232 -3.38 29.96 -4.94
C ASP A 232 -4.80 29.61 -5.42
N GLY A 233 -4.95 28.48 -6.07
CA GLY A 233 -6.24 27.97 -6.49
C GLY A 233 -6.13 26.51 -6.92
N VAL A 234 -7.19 25.73 -6.70
CA VAL A 234 -7.20 24.32 -7.01
C VAL A 234 -8.62 23.87 -7.35
N THR A 235 -8.73 22.92 -8.28
CA THR A 235 -9.98 22.23 -8.53
C THR A 235 -10.18 21.08 -7.54
N ARG A 236 -11.42 20.64 -7.30
CA ARG A 236 -11.71 19.46 -6.49
C ARG A 236 -10.90 18.23 -6.91
N PHE A 237 -10.68 18.08 -8.22
CA PHE A 237 -9.94 16.92 -8.78
C PHE A 237 -8.44 16.94 -8.50
N ASP A 238 -7.89 18.11 -8.20
CA ASP A 238 -6.47 18.31 -7.93
C ASP A 238 -6.19 18.61 -6.45
N ASN A 239 -7.23 18.87 -5.65
CA ASN A 239 -7.11 19.15 -4.22
C ASN A 239 -6.83 17.86 -3.44
N LYS A 240 -5.59 17.70 -2.99
CA LYS A 240 -5.17 16.52 -2.21
C LYS A 240 -5.80 16.42 -0.83
N CYS A 241 -6.24 17.52 -0.22
CA CYS A 241 -7.02 17.45 1.01
C CYS A 241 -8.30 16.63 0.81
N ILE A 242 -8.86 16.63 -0.40
CA ILE A 242 -10.04 15.88 -0.79
C ILE A 242 -9.67 14.50 -1.39
N THR A 243 -8.75 14.46 -2.39
CA THR A 243 -8.55 13.30 -3.26
C THR A 243 -7.57 12.26 -2.72
N TYR A 244 -6.67 12.63 -1.80
CA TYR A 244 -5.56 11.79 -1.35
C TYR A 244 -6.02 10.42 -0.83
N ILE A 245 -7.13 10.33 -0.10
CA ILE A 245 -7.70 9.05 0.35
C ILE A 245 -7.99 8.09 -0.80
N MET A 246 -8.50 8.61 -1.92
CA MET A 246 -8.82 7.78 -3.09
C MET A 246 -7.57 7.37 -3.86
N ASP A 247 -6.54 8.21 -3.86
CA ASP A 247 -5.25 7.92 -4.47
C ASP A 247 -4.48 6.87 -3.70
N ASP A 248 -4.44 6.99 -2.36
CA ASP A 248 -3.86 6.01 -1.46
C ASP A 248 -4.53 4.63 -1.62
N MET A 249 -5.86 4.59 -1.50
CA MET A 249 -6.63 3.36 -1.70
C MET A 249 -6.49 2.79 -3.11
N GLY A 250 -6.32 3.63 -4.11
CA GLY A 250 -6.17 3.21 -5.51
C GLY A 250 -4.90 2.41 -5.77
N GLY A 251 -3.82 2.68 -5.04
CA GLY A 251 -2.56 1.93 -5.11
C GLY A 251 -2.63 0.56 -4.44
N ASP A 252 -3.39 0.43 -3.37
CA ASP A 252 -3.48 -0.79 -2.56
C ASP A 252 -4.26 -1.91 -3.25
N VAL A 253 -5.27 -1.59 -4.04
CA VAL A 253 -6.17 -2.58 -4.66
C VAL A 253 -5.45 -3.52 -5.64
N PRO A 254 -4.66 -3.05 -6.62
CA PRO A 254 -3.90 -3.92 -7.51
C PRO A 254 -2.92 -4.80 -6.75
N MET A 255 -2.19 -4.24 -5.78
CA MET A 255 -1.22 -4.95 -4.97
C MET A 255 -1.88 -6.08 -4.18
N MET A 256 -2.99 -5.81 -3.51
CA MET A 256 -3.72 -6.81 -2.72
C MET A 256 -4.36 -7.89 -3.61
N THR A 257 -4.82 -7.52 -4.80
CA THR A 257 -5.35 -8.48 -5.79
C THR A 257 -4.26 -9.45 -6.24
N ILE A 258 -3.08 -8.94 -6.59
CA ILE A 258 -1.94 -9.75 -6.99
C ILE A 258 -1.47 -10.65 -5.84
N ALA A 259 -1.33 -10.10 -4.63
CA ALA A 259 -0.95 -10.86 -3.45
C ALA A 259 -1.94 -12.02 -3.18
N THR A 260 -3.24 -11.73 -3.21
CA THR A 260 -4.29 -12.74 -3.04
C THR A 260 -4.20 -13.84 -4.09
N ALA A 261 -4.04 -13.48 -5.36
CA ALA A 261 -3.90 -14.44 -6.45
C ALA A 261 -2.67 -15.35 -6.27
N LEU A 262 -1.51 -14.77 -5.94
CA LEU A 262 -0.27 -15.52 -5.69
C LEU A 262 -0.42 -16.50 -4.52
N LEU A 263 -1.06 -16.08 -3.43
CA LEU A 263 -1.33 -16.94 -2.28
C LEU A 263 -2.24 -18.11 -2.63
N PHE A 264 -3.30 -17.89 -3.41
CA PHE A 264 -4.17 -18.96 -3.89
C PHE A 264 -3.47 -19.92 -4.85
N ILE A 265 -2.61 -19.40 -5.75
CA ILE A 265 -1.79 -20.23 -6.64
C ILE A 265 -0.86 -21.14 -5.83
N ALA A 266 -0.19 -20.59 -4.81
CA ALA A 266 0.71 -21.37 -3.95
C ALA A 266 -0.03 -22.52 -3.25
N ILE A 267 -1.16 -22.23 -2.62
CA ILE A 267 -1.95 -23.27 -1.93
C ILE A 267 -2.55 -24.25 -2.92
N ALA A 268 -3.07 -23.79 -4.07
CA ALA A 268 -3.59 -24.67 -5.10
C ALA A 268 -2.54 -25.64 -5.61
N PHE A 269 -1.31 -25.16 -5.80
CA PHE A 269 -0.20 -26.00 -6.22
C PHE A 269 0.17 -27.05 -5.15
N ILE A 270 0.32 -26.65 -3.88
CA ILE A 270 0.61 -27.56 -2.77
C ILE A 270 -0.51 -28.59 -2.60
N SER A 271 -1.76 -28.13 -2.60
CA SER A 271 -2.94 -28.99 -2.53
C SER A 271 -2.99 -30.01 -3.67
N SER A 272 -2.71 -29.59 -4.90
CA SER A 272 -2.70 -30.45 -6.07
C SER A 272 -1.64 -31.56 -5.99
N VAL A 273 -0.46 -31.22 -5.45
CA VAL A 273 0.61 -32.21 -5.22
C VAL A 273 0.22 -33.20 -4.12
N GLN A 274 -0.47 -32.74 -3.10
CA GLN A 274 -0.99 -33.61 -2.02
C GLN A 274 -2.07 -34.57 -2.55
N ILE A 275 -3.00 -34.10 -3.38
CA ILE A 275 -4.02 -34.94 -4.00
C ILE A 275 -3.39 -35.96 -4.93
N LYS A 276 -2.36 -35.56 -5.69
CA LYS A 276 -1.58 -36.51 -6.50
C LYS A 276 -0.95 -37.60 -5.63
N SER A 277 -0.42 -37.24 -4.45
CA SER A 277 0.10 -38.24 -3.50
C SER A 277 -0.99 -39.22 -3.04
N ILE A 278 -2.21 -38.73 -2.78
CA ILE A 278 -3.36 -39.57 -2.42
C ILE A 278 -3.72 -40.52 -3.58
N ILE A 279 -3.73 -40.04 -4.82
CA ILE A 279 -4.00 -40.89 -6.02
C ILE A 279 -2.91 -41.96 -6.16
N GLU A 280 -1.67 -41.67 -5.91
CA GLU A 280 -0.55 -42.63 -5.94
C GLU A 280 -0.65 -43.67 -4.83
N GLU A 281 -1.09 -43.32 -3.60
CA GLU A 281 -1.36 -44.25 -2.51
C GLU A 281 -2.53 -45.20 -2.84
N GLU A 282 -3.60 -44.66 -3.42
CA GLU A 282 -4.84 -45.37 -3.73
C GLU A 282 -4.81 -46.06 -5.11
N ALA A 283 -3.66 -46.11 -5.76
CA ALA A 283 -3.50 -46.63 -7.11
C ALA A 283 -4.07 -48.03 -7.32
N PRO A 284 -3.88 -49.07 -6.45
CA PRO A 284 -4.47 -50.37 -6.64
C PRO A 284 -6.01 -50.32 -6.64
N ILE A 285 -6.59 -49.49 -5.75
CA ILE A 285 -8.03 -49.28 -5.67
C ILE A 285 -8.55 -48.63 -6.95
N ILE A 286 -7.84 -47.61 -7.46
CA ILE A 286 -8.18 -46.96 -8.73
C ILE A 286 -8.09 -47.95 -9.89
N GLY A 287 -7.05 -48.78 -9.91
CA GLY A 287 -6.87 -49.83 -10.93
C GLY A 287 -8.00 -50.83 -10.92
N THR A 288 -8.42 -51.29 -9.74
CA THR A 288 -9.55 -52.21 -9.59
C THR A 288 -10.87 -51.57 -10.04
N LEU A 289 -11.14 -50.33 -9.64
CA LEU A 289 -12.34 -49.59 -10.06
C LEU A 289 -12.39 -49.43 -11.59
N LEU A 290 -11.26 -49.06 -12.22
CA LEU A 290 -11.16 -48.94 -13.67
C LEU A 290 -11.37 -50.32 -14.36
N ALA A 291 -10.81 -51.40 -13.81
CA ALA A 291 -11.00 -52.74 -14.30
C ALA A 291 -12.46 -53.24 -14.14
N SER A 292 -13.16 -52.78 -13.11
CA SER A 292 -14.58 -53.03 -12.85
C SER A 292 -15.53 -52.14 -13.68
N GLY A 293 -15.02 -51.37 -14.66
CA GLY A 293 -15.83 -50.59 -15.59
C GLY A 293 -16.12 -49.16 -15.21
N TYR A 294 -15.58 -48.62 -14.09
CA TYR A 294 -15.69 -47.20 -13.77
C TYR A 294 -14.94 -46.36 -14.79
N ARG A 295 -15.56 -45.23 -15.19
CA ARG A 295 -14.95 -44.31 -16.16
C ARG A 295 -13.97 -43.35 -15.47
N LYS A 296 -12.90 -42.96 -16.18
CA LYS A 296 -11.94 -41.97 -15.67
C LYS A 296 -12.62 -40.64 -15.23
N ARG A 297 -13.70 -40.23 -15.92
CA ARG A 297 -14.49 -39.02 -15.56
C ARG A 297 -15.19 -39.17 -14.20
N GLU A 298 -15.62 -40.33 -13.82
CA GLU A 298 -16.27 -40.59 -12.52
C GLU A 298 -15.25 -40.49 -11.39
N LEU A 299 -14.07 -41.06 -11.59
CA LEU A 299 -12.95 -40.92 -10.66
C LEU A 299 -12.49 -39.48 -10.57
N LEU A 300 -12.37 -38.78 -11.69
CA LEU A 300 -12.01 -37.36 -11.71
C LEU A 300 -13.02 -36.52 -10.89
N LYS A 301 -14.32 -36.73 -11.10
CA LYS A 301 -15.38 -36.07 -10.32
C LYS A 301 -15.25 -36.37 -8.81
N ASN A 302 -14.93 -37.61 -8.47
CA ASN A 302 -14.74 -37.98 -7.06
C ASN A 302 -13.52 -37.31 -6.43
N TYR A 303 -12.35 -37.31 -7.09
CA TYR A 303 -11.14 -36.65 -6.56
C TYR A 303 -11.23 -35.13 -6.57
N MET A 304 -12.01 -34.53 -7.49
CA MET A 304 -12.30 -33.09 -7.52
C MET A 304 -13.27 -32.65 -6.42
N SER A 305 -14.08 -33.56 -5.89
CA SER A 305 -15.06 -33.19 -4.85
C SER A 305 -14.41 -32.69 -3.56
N MET A 306 -13.22 -33.18 -3.22
CA MET A 306 -12.50 -32.74 -2.04
C MET A 306 -11.94 -31.29 -2.18
N PRO A 307 -11.19 -30.93 -3.25
CA PRO A 307 -10.83 -29.54 -3.50
C PRO A 307 -12.04 -28.61 -3.53
N LEU A 308 -13.11 -29.01 -4.20
CA LEU A 308 -14.33 -28.21 -4.27
C LEU A 308 -14.94 -27.99 -2.88
N PHE A 309 -15.05 -29.04 -2.07
CA PHE A 309 -15.57 -28.95 -0.72
C PHE A 309 -14.69 -28.05 0.17
N LEU A 310 -13.36 -28.20 0.08
CA LEU A 310 -12.42 -27.40 0.85
C LEU A 310 -12.54 -25.92 0.52
N VAL A 311 -12.53 -25.55 -0.76
CA VAL A 311 -12.57 -24.15 -1.14
C VAL A 311 -13.94 -23.52 -0.83
N LEU A 312 -15.04 -24.26 -0.96
CA LEU A 312 -16.37 -23.78 -0.58
C LEU A 312 -16.49 -23.52 0.92
N ILE A 313 -16.07 -24.48 1.75
CA ILE A 313 -16.10 -24.32 3.22
C ILE A 313 -15.16 -23.22 3.67
N SER A 314 -13.95 -23.16 3.10
CA SER A 314 -12.99 -22.11 3.41
C SER A 314 -13.50 -20.72 3.02
N SER A 315 -14.15 -20.62 1.87
CA SER A 315 -14.78 -19.35 1.45
C SER A 315 -15.91 -18.94 2.40
N LEU A 316 -16.75 -19.88 2.81
CA LEU A 316 -17.84 -19.62 3.75
C LEU A 316 -17.33 -19.17 5.13
N ILE A 317 -16.40 -19.92 5.71
CA ILE A 317 -15.78 -19.57 6.99
C ILE A 317 -15.01 -18.25 6.88
N GLY A 318 -14.21 -18.12 5.83
CA GLY A 318 -13.38 -16.94 5.62
C GLY A 318 -14.21 -15.66 5.49
N ASN A 319 -15.25 -15.68 4.66
CA ASN A 319 -16.15 -14.54 4.52
C ASN A 319 -16.95 -14.28 5.80
N ALA A 320 -17.42 -15.30 6.51
CA ALA A 320 -18.11 -15.10 7.77
C ALA A 320 -17.22 -14.41 8.80
N VAL A 321 -15.98 -14.84 8.97
CA VAL A 321 -15.02 -14.21 9.88
C VAL A 321 -14.66 -12.79 9.41
N ALA A 322 -14.44 -12.63 8.11
CA ALA A 322 -14.14 -11.33 7.52
C ALA A 322 -15.26 -10.31 7.78
N TYR A 323 -16.50 -10.68 7.45
CA TYR A 323 -17.67 -9.79 7.52
C TYR A 323 -18.23 -9.58 8.93
N LEU A 324 -17.90 -10.43 9.90
CA LEU A 324 -18.35 -10.25 11.27
C LEU A 324 -17.34 -9.46 12.12
N TYR A 325 -16.05 -9.64 11.88
CA TYR A 325 -15.03 -9.13 12.80
C TYR A 325 -13.89 -8.36 12.14
N VAL A 326 -13.20 -8.97 11.15
CA VAL A 326 -11.85 -8.50 10.76
C VAL A 326 -11.91 -7.23 9.92
N TYR A 327 -12.93 -7.01 9.09
CA TYR A 327 -13.08 -5.81 8.27
C TYR A 327 -13.08 -4.52 9.11
N LYS A 328 -13.62 -4.56 10.35
CA LYS A 328 -13.62 -3.40 11.26
C LYS A 328 -12.22 -2.96 11.62
N LYS A 329 -11.30 -3.92 11.83
CA LYS A 329 -9.91 -3.64 12.14
C LYS A 329 -9.17 -2.99 10.97
N TYR A 330 -9.49 -3.38 9.74
CA TYR A 330 -9.00 -2.69 8.56
C TYR A 330 -9.58 -1.28 8.41
N ALA A 331 -10.87 -1.10 8.67
CA ALA A 331 -11.50 0.21 8.64
C ALA A 331 -10.89 1.16 9.68
N GLU A 332 -10.65 0.70 10.92
CA GLU A 332 -10.02 1.50 11.99
C GLU A 332 -8.67 2.12 11.54
N ILE A 333 -7.92 1.45 10.65
CA ILE A 333 -6.66 1.97 10.11
C ILE A 333 -6.90 3.28 9.36
N TYR A 334 -7.86 3.27 8.43
CA TYR A 334 -8.20 4.46 7.64
C TYR A 334 -8.78 5.58 8.53
N TYR A 335 -9.58 5.25 9.52
CA TYR A 335 -10.17 6.23 10.46
C TYR A 335 -9.16 6.92 11.38
N ARG A 336 -7.94 6.38 11.50
CA ARG A 336 -6.83 7.06 12.20
C ARG A 336 -6.16 8.12 11.34
N SER A 337 -6.21 7.96 10.03
CA SER A 337 -5.50 8.79 9.07
C SER A 337 -6.41 9.76 8.33
N PHE A 338 -7.69 9.41 8.15
CA PHE A 338 -8.63 10.17 7.34
C PHE A 338 -9.86 10.64 8.13
N ASP A 339 -10.42 11.76 7.69
CA ASP A 339 -11.64 12.32 8.26
C ASP A 339 -12.87 11.82 7.50
N LEU A 340 -13.51 10.83 8.06
CA LEU A 340 -14.60 10.08 7.41
C LEU A 340 -15.85 10.08 8.29
N PRO A 341 -17.06 10.04 7.70
CA PRO A 341 -18.31 9.89 8.45
C PRO A 341 -18.37 8.54 9.16
N SER A 342 -19.38 8.34 10.02
CA SER A 342 -19.57 7.09 10.77
C SER A 342 -19.52 5.88 9.87
N PHE A 343 -18.79 4.84 10.30
CA PHE A 343 -18.55 3.66 9.49
C PHE A 343 -19.81 2.85 9.23
N GLU A 344 -20.18 2.70 7.96
CA GLU A 344 -21.26 1.84 7.49
C GLU A 344 -20.68 0.69 6.64
N PRO A 345 -20.81 -0.58 7.06
CA PRO A 345 -20.28 -1.69 6.31
C PRO A 345 -21.03 -1.90 5.00
N PHE A 346 -20.31 -2.07 3.90
CA PHE A 346 -20.85 -2.38 2.59
C PHE A 346 -20.17 -3.59 1.96
N ILE A 347 -20.93 -4.68 1.80
CA ILE A 347 -20.47 -5.90 1.14
C ILE A 347 -20.75 -5.78 -0.36
N SER A 348 -19.72 -5.41 -1.11
CA SER A 348 -19.82 -5.26 -2.56
C SER A 348 -19.85 -6.62 -3.27
N PRO A 349 -20.77 -6.87 -4.22
CA PRO A 349 -20.74 -8.05 -5.09
C PRO A 349 -19.42 -8.20 -5.85
N ARG A 350 -18.81 -7.08 -6.26
CA ARG A 350 -17.50 -7.06 -6.92
C ARG A 350 -16.39 -7.56 -6.00
N SER A 351 -16.39 -7.14 -4.74
CA SER A 351 -15.44 -7.63 -3.74
C SER A 351 -15.57 -9.13 -3.52
N PHE A 352 -16.78 -9.64 -3.36
CA PHE A 352 -17.03 -11.07 -3.22
C PHE A 352 -16.56 -11.86 -4.45
N LEU A 353 -16.76 -11.35 -5.65
CA LEU A 353 -16.28 -11.97 -6.89
C LEU A 353 -14.74 -12.08 -6.90
N ILE A 354 -14.04 -11.00 -6.54
CA ILE A 354 -12.57 -10.96 -6.55
C ILE A 354 -11.97 -11.83 -5.43
N THR A 355 -12.56 -11.81 -4.24
CA THR A 355 -11.97 -12.47 -3.06
C THR A 355 -12.37 -13.92 -2.88
N SER A 356 -13.48 -14.34 -3.48
CA SER A 356 -14.03 -15.69 -3.31
C SER A 356 -14.20 -16.43 -4.63
N ILE A 357 -14.94 -15.89 -5.59
CA ILE A 357 -15.30 -16.64 -6.82
C ILE A 357 -14.07 -16.81 -7.74
N MET A 358 -13.36 -15.75 -8.08
CA MET A 358 -12.18 -15.83 -8.96
C MET A 358 -11.08 -16.75 -8.38
N PRO A 359 -10.66 -16.59 -7.12
CA PRO A 359 -9.70 -17.51 -6.52
C PRO A 359 -10.19 -18.96 -6.44
N MET A 360 -11.47 -19.16 -6.18
CA MET A 360 -12.07 -20.51 -6.18
C MET A 360 -11.95 -21.19 -7.55
N ILE A 361 -12.26 -20.45 -8.62
CA ILE A 361 -12.12 -20.95 -10.00
C ILE A 361 -10.65 -21.28 -10.29
N LEU A 362 -9.73 -20.40 -9.95
CA LEU A 362 -8.29 -20.60 -10.13
C LEU A 362 -7.81 -21.87 -9.41
N TYR A 363 -8.20 -22.02 -8.13
CA TYR A 363 -7.88 -23.19 -7.33
C TYR A 363 -8.40 -24.49 -7.95
N LEU A 364 -9.64 -24.49 -8.44
CA LEU A 364 -10.25 -25.66 -9.07
C LEU A 364 -9.60 -25.99 -10.43
N ILE A 365 -9.25 -25.00 -11.24
CA ILE A 365 -8.56 -25.20 -12.52
C ILE A 365 -7.20 -25.88 -12.30
N ILE A 366 -6.42 -25.41 -11.35
CA ILE A 366 -5.09 -25.98 -11.05
C ILE A 366 -5.23 -27.42 -10.57
N ASN A 367 -6.14 -27.69 -9.63
CA ASN A 367 -6.40 -29.04 -9.13
C ASN A 367 -6.93 -29.96 -10.24
N TYR A 368 -7.85 -29.50 -11.07
CA TYR A 368 -8.38 -30.24 -12.20
C TYR A 368 -7.27 -30.67 -13.16
N ALA A 369 -6.38 -29.76 -13.53
CA ALA A 369 -5.28 -30.06 -14.44
C ALA A 369 -4.34 -31.16 -13.88
N VAL A 370 -4.02 -31.09 -12.60
CA VAL A 370 -3.14 -32.09 -11.96
C VAL A 370 -3.83 -33.42 -11.74
N ILE A 371 -5.07 -33.43 -11.28
CA ILE A 371 -5.84 -34.66 -11.05
C ILE A 371 -6.12 -35.39 -12.39
N SER A 372 -6.56 -34.67 -13.41
CA SER A 372 -6.82 -35.20 -14.74
C SER A 372 -5.57 -35.86 -15.33
N ARG A 373 -4.41 -35.20 -15.24
CA ARG A 373 -3.13 -35.79 -15.67
C ARG A 373 -2.77 -37.04 -14.87
N SER A 374 -2.99 -37.01 -13.55
CA SER A 374 -2.65 -38.16 -12.67
C SER A 374 -3.52 -39.39 -12.93
N LEU A 375 -4.79 -39.20 -13.29
CA LEU A 375 -5.73 -40.29 -13.63
C LEU A 375 -5.59 -40.77 -15.08
N ASN A 376 -4.80 -40.12 -15.91
CA ASN A 376 -4.67 -40.51 -17.33
C ASN A 376 -3.63 -41.64 -17.55
N MET A 377 -3.72 -42.69 -16.74
CA MET A 377 -2.89 -43.88 -16.84
C MET A 377 -3.73 -45.12 -17.16
N ASN A 378 -3.07 -46.19 -17.64
CA ASN A 378 -3.72 -47.44 -17.90
C ASN A 378 -4.03 -48.20 -16.59
N PRO A 379 -5.17 -48.94 -16.48
CA PRO A 379 -5.53 -49.71 -15.28
C PRO A 379 -4.43 -50.62 -14.76
N VAL A 380 -3.71 -51.32 -15.66
CA VAL A 380 -2.61 -52.22 -15.31
C VAL A 380 -1.44 -51.46 -14.62
N ASN A 381 -1.17 -50.22 -15.04
CA ASN A 381 -0.13 -49.43 -14.42
C ASN A 381 -0.51 -48.96 -12.99
N PHE A 382 -1.80 -48.71 -12.76
CA PHE A 382 -2.35 -48.47 -11.42
C PHE A 382 -2.21 -49.69 -10.51
N LEU A 383 -2.63 -50.85 -10.99
CA LEU A 383 -2.55 -52.10 -10.24
C LEU A 383 -1.12 -52.49 -9.89
N ARG A 384 -0.20 -52.31 -10.83
CA ARG A 384 1.24 -52.57 -10.63
C ARG A 384 1.97 -51.44 -9.92
N ARG A 385 1.30 -50.37 -9.54
CA ARG A 385 1.91 -49.12 -9.01
C ARG A 385 3.06 -48.59 -9.88
N ASN A 386 3.01 -48.88 -11.17
CA ASN A 386 4.02 -48.53 -12.12
C ASN A 386 3.77 -47.09 -12.62
N PHE A 387 3.86 -46.12 -11.70
CA PHE A 387 3.95 -44.72 -12.08
C PHE A 387 5.27 -44.57 -12.83
N LYS A 388 5.25 -43.97 -14.03
CA LYS A 388 6.47 -43.74 -14.82
C LYS A 388 7.54 -43.21 -13.88
N LYS A 389 8.33 -44.10 -13.31
CA LYS A 389 9.57 -43.72 -12.63
C LYS A 389 10.34 -43.02 -13.71
N SER A 390 10.54 -41.71 -13.59
CA SER A 390 11.57 -41.04 -14.33
C SER A 390 12.74 -42.00 -14.31
N LYS A 391 13.13 -42.54 -15.46
CA LYS A 391 14.41 -43.21 -15.63
C LYS A 391 15.45 -42.08 -15.41
N ALA A 392 15.59 -41.67 -14.16
CA ALA A 392 16.76 -40.98 -13.72
C ALA A 392 17.87 -42.01 -13.92
N LYS A 393 18.41 -42.08 -15.15
CA LYS A 393 19.69 -42.68 -15.38
C LYS A 393 20.60 -42.03 -14.35
N SER A 394 20.88 -42.79 -13.28
CA SER A 394 21.78 -42.40 -12.21
C SER A 394 23.20 -42.29 -12.76
N ARG A 395 23.45 -41.28 -13.60
CA ARG A 395 24.79 -40.91 -14.11
C ARG A 395 25.54 -39.96 -13.19
N PHE A 396 24.97 -39.63 -12.05
CA PHE A 396 25.73 -38.89 -11.03
C PHE A 396 26.66 -39.85 -10.30
N HIS A 397 27.89 -39.91 -10.78
CA HIS A 397 29.01 -40.53 -10.08
C HIS A 397 29.40 -39.63 -8.90
N LEU A 398 28.67 -39.80 -7.78
CA LEU A 398 28.92 -39.08 -6.51
C LEU A 398 30.14 -39.77 -5.82
N LYS A 399 31.36 -39.63 -6.39
CA LYS A 399 32.52 -40.42 -5.96
C LYS A 399 32.97 -40.14 -4.53
N ASN A 400 32.87 -38.91 -4.00
CA ASN A 400 33.50 -38.49 -2.74
C ASN A 400 32.50 -38.23 -1.57
N LEU A 401 31.28 -38.74 -1.62
CA LEU A 401 30.27 -38.52 -0.58
C LEU A 401 30.07 -39.78 0.28
N SER A 402 29.72 -39.60 1.56
CA SER A 402 29.33 -40.69 2.44
C SER A 402 28.04 -41.39 1.97
N PHE A 403 27.79 -42.61 2.46
CA PHE A 403 26.56 -43.35 2.09
C PHE A 403 25.28 -42.55 2.42
N ILE A 404 25.25 -41.89 3.58
CA ILE A 404 24.10 -41.10 4.04
C ILE A 404 23.89 -39.89 3.11
N GLU A 405 24.91 -39.19 2.70
CA GLU A 405 24.82 -38.06 1.78
C GLU A 405 24.36 -38.49 0.38
N LYS A 406 24.88 -39.57 -0.13
CA LYS A 406 24.39 -40.18 -1.38
C LYS A 406 22.93 -40.54 -1.31
N PHE A 407 22.49 -41.10 -0.17
CA PHE A 407 21.10 -41.49 0.06
C PHE A 407 20.20 -40.25 0.12
N LYS A 408 20.60 -39.18 0.85
CA LYS A 408 19.88 -37.90 0.91
C LYS A 408 19.64 -37.29 -0.48
N LEU A 409 20.69 -37.21 -1.30
CA LEU A 409 20.57 -36.69 -2.67
C LEU A 409 19.64 -37.53 -3.54
N ARG A 410 19.72 -38.85 -3.43
CA ARG A 410 18.81 -39.77 -4.15
C ARG A 410 17.35 -39.58 -3.74
N VAL A 411 17.06 -39.34 -2.47
CA VAL A 411 15.71 -39.04 -1.97
C VAL A 411 15.18 -37.74 -2.57
N ILE A 412 16.01 -36.70 -2.65
CA ILE A 412 15.64 -35.43 -3.28
C ILE A 412 15.28 -35.61 -4.75
N PHE A 413 16.18 -36.26 -5.50
CA PHE A 413 15.97 -36.48 -6.94
C PHE A 413 14.80 -37.41 -7.25
N ALA A 414 14.52 -38.37 -6.37
CA ALA A 414 13.36 -39.26 -6.48
C ALA A 414 12.03 -38.51 -6.26
N ASN A 415 12.05 -37.45 -5.44
CA ASN A 415 10.87 -36.66 -5.07
C ASN A 415 10.91 -35.23 -5.63
N LYS A 416 11.47 -35.00 -6.81
CA LYS A 416 11.67 -33.65 -7.40
C LYS A 416 10.45 -32.75 -7.28
N LEU A 417 9.26 -33.23 -7.62
CA LEU A 417 8.05 -32.42 -7.62
C LEU A 417 7.70 -31.91 -6.22
N THR A 418 7.93 -32.71 -5.17
CA THR A 418 7.70 -32.31 -3.79
C THR A 418 8.64 -31.21 -3.37
N TYR A 419 9.93 -31.32 -3.72
CA TYR A 419 10.91 -30.27 -3.39
C TYR A 419 10.68 -29.01 -4.23
N VAL A 420 10.27 -29.12 -5.50
CA VAL A 420 9.87 -27.94 -6.30
C VAL A 420 8.65 -27.27 -5.67
N SER A 421 7.68 -28.03 -5.17
CA SER A 421 6.52 -27.45 -4.46
C SER A 421 6.92 -26.76 -3.17
N LEU A 422 7.87 -27.36 -2.42
CA LEU A 422 8.48 -26.75 -1.25
C LEU A 422 9.11 -25.39 -1.58
N LEU A 423 10.00 -25.39 -2.57
CA LEU A 423 10.73 -24.20 -2.96
C LEU A 423 9.79 -23.09 -3.45
N PHE A 424 8.77 -23.46 -4.21
CA PHE A 424 7.76 -22.51 -4.68
C PHE A 424 6.93 -21.93 -3.53
N GLY A 425 6.45 -22.77 -2.60
CA GLY A 425 5.71 -22.32 -1.41
C GLY A 425 6.56 -21.39 -0.54
N VAL A 426 7.82 -21.75 -0.31
CA VAL A 426 8.78 -20.94 0.45
C VAL A 426 9.09 -19.62 -0.27
N PHE A 427 9.22 -19.62 -1.59
CA PHE A 427 9.42 -18.41 -2.37
C PHE A 427 8.27 -17.42 -2.17
N ILE A 428 7.00 -17.86 -2.31
CA ILE A 428 5.83 -17.00 -2.10
C ILE A 428 5.74 -16.52 -0.65
N ALA A 429 6.01 -17.41 0.32
CA ALA A 429 6.00 -17.04 1.72
C ALA A 429 7.08 -16.01 2.08
N ASN A 430 8.30 -16.17 1.53
CA ASN A 430 9.38 -15.20 1.68
C ASN A 430 9.05 -13.85 1.04
N LEU A 431 8.41 -13.87 -0.13
CA LEU A 431 8.00 -12.64 -0.81
C LEU A 431 7.05 -11.81 0.08
N LEU A 432 6.05 -12.45 0.67
CA LEU A 432 5.12 -11.78 1.59
C LEU A 432 5.83 -11.32 2.88
N LEU A 433 6.67 -12.17 3.46
CA LEU A 433 7.42 -11.85 4.68
C LEU A 433 8.40 -10.69 4.46
N MET A 434 9.15 -10.70 3.36
CA MET A 434 10.09 -9.63 3.01
C MET A 434 9.37 -8.32 2.76
N PHE A 435 8.24 -8.33 2.04
CA PHE A 435 7.42 -7.14 1.85
C PHE A 435 7.01 -6.53 3.21
N ALA A 436 6.49 -7.36 4.12
CA ALA A 436 6.07 -6.92 5.44
C ALA A 436 7.22 -6.38 6.30
N LEU A 437 8.42 -6.98 6.20
CA LEU A 437 9.59 -6.57 6.99
C LEU A 437 10.31 -5.35 6.43
N SER A 438 10.27 -5.14 5.12
CA SER A 438 11.02 -4.06 4.46
C SER A 438 10.31 -2.72 4.46
N ALA A 439 8.99 -2.67 4.63
CA ALA A 439 8.21 -1.43 4.58
C ALA A 439 8.74 -0.35 5.54
N LYS A 440 8.76 -0.61 6.83
CA LYS A 440 9.23 0.35 7.83
C LYS A 440 10.69 0.83 7.60
N PRO A 441 11.68 -0.05 7.37
CA PRO A 441 13.05 0.38 7.04
C PRO A 441 13.16 1.26 5.80
N ILE A 442 12.42 0.98 4.73
CA ILE A 442 12.44 1.78 3.49
C ILE A 442 11.97 3.20 3.77
N PHE A 443 10.85 3.35 4.47
CA PHE A 443 10.34 4.67 4.82
C PHE A 443 11.24 5.42 5.81
N ASN A 444 11.88 4.73 6.76
CA ASN A 444 12.86 5.35 7.65
C ASN A 444 14.05 5.92 6.87
N ILE A 445 14.59 5.15 5.92
CA ILE A 445 15.69 5.61 5.06
C ILE A 445 15.25 6.79 4.22
N TYR A 446 14.02 6.76 3.71
CA TYR A 446 13.46 7.87 2.96
C TYR A 446 13.36 9.15 3.83
N ALA A 447 12.87 9.04 5.07
CA ALA A 447 12.79 10.15 6.00
C ALA A 447 14.17 10.77 6.33
N GLU A 448 15.20 9.94 6.50
CA GLU A 448 16.58 10.41 6.69
C GLU A 448 17.13 11.08 5.44
N ASN A 449 16.88 10.51 4.27
CA ASN A 449 17.31 11.09 2.99
C ASN A 449 16.66 12.46 2.73
N MET A 450 15.41 12.67 3.14
CA MET A 450 14.76 13.99 3.05
C MET A 450 15.58 15.10 3.70
N LYS A 451 16.18 14.84 4.86
CA LYS A 451 17.04 15.82 5.54
C LYS A 451 18.26 16.23 4.72
N THR A 452 18.88 15.27 4.05
CA THR A 452 20.11 15.52 3.28
C THR A 452 19.84 16.16 1.91
N GLN A 453 18.66 15.93 1.35
CA GLN A 453 18.27 16.46 0.04
C GLN A 453 17.86 17.93 0.09
N MET A 454 17.30 18.39 1.22
CA MET A 454 17.04 19.82 1.43
C MET A 454 18.34 20.54 1.79
N LYS A 455 18.90 21.29 0.85
CA LYS A 455 20.19 21.97 1.02
C LYS A 455 20.15 23.09 2.07
N TYR A 456 18.97 23.69 2.32
CA TYR A 456 18.76 24.74 3.33
C TYR A 456 17.81 24.23 4.42
N ALA A 457 17.99 24.75 5.64
CA ALA A 457 17.11 24.42 6.77
C ALA A 457 15.72 25.05 6.62
N HIS A 458 15.66 26.24 6.03
CA HIS A 458 14.46 27.05 5.89
C HIS A 458 14.30 27.53 4.46
N THR A 459 13.12 27.49 3.92
CA THR A 459 12.70 28.16 2.69
C THR A 459 11.44 28.94 2.97
N TYR A 460 11.54 30.25 2.88
CA TYR A 460 10.44 31.21 3.14
C TYR A 460 9.85 31.66 1.83
N ILE A 461 8.62 31.26 1.54
CA ILE A 461 7.86 31.76 0.39
C ILE A 461 7.22 33.07 0.81
N VAL A 462 7.46 34.14 0.06
CA VAL A 462 7.06 35.49 0.39
C VAL A 462 6.26 36.15 -0.75
N LYS A 463 5.46 37.16 -0.38
CA LYS A 463 4.63 37.92 -1.34
C LYS A 463 5.45 38.93 -2.14
N SER A 464 6.49 39.51 -1.51
CA SER A 464 7.31 40.56 -2.09
C SER A 464 8.65 40.68 -1.38
N ASP A 465 9.55 41.56 -1.89
CA ASP A 465 10.84 41.91 -1.26
C ASP A 465 10.68 42.99 -0.17
N MET A 466 9.62 42.95 0.61
CA MET A 466 9.29 43.97 1.60
C MET A 466 10.30 43.97 2.76
N ASP A 467 10.76 42.80 3.19
CA ASP A 467 11.66 42.64 4.35
C ASP A 467 13.14 42.87 4.01
N LYS A 468 13.53 42.90 2.74
CA LYS A 468 14.90 43.11 2.24
C LYS A 468 15.96 42.31 2.99
N LEU A 469 15.71 41.02 3.14
CA LEU A 469 16.55 40.12 3.91
C LEU A 469 17.85 39.80 3.18
N ASP A 470 18.94 39.64 3.93
CA ASP A 470 20.25 39.22 3.42
C ASP A 470 20.29 37.68 3.36
N ALA A 471 19.65 37.14 2.35
CA ALA A 471 19.56 35.69 2.10
C ALA A 471 19.39 35.42 0.60
N PRO A 472 19.85 34.27 0.10
CA PRO A 472 19.66 33.86 -1.29
C PRO A 472 18.21 33.97 -1.75
N LYS A 473 18.02 34.65 -2.88
CA LYS A 473 16.71 34.89 -3.51
C LYS A 473 16.46 33.84 -4.57
N VAL A 474 15.31 33.22 -4.52
CA VAL A 474 14.93 32.12 -5.39
C VAL A 474 13.54 32.35 -5.97
N THR A 475 13.35 31.96 -7.23
CA THR A 475 12.02 31.88 -7.83
C THR A 475 11.58 30.42 -7.80
N ILE A 476 10.48 30.10 -7.12
CA ILE A 476 9.90 28.76 -7.03
C ILE A 476 8.52 28.78 -7.65
N ILE A 477 8.28 27.92 -8.62
CA ILE A 477 6.97 27.75 -9.24
C ILE A 477 6.61 26.26 -9.32
N SER A 478 5.32 25.97 -9.31
CA SER A 478 4.78 24.68 -9.73
C SER A 478 4.45 24.73 -11.22
N ALA A 479 4.71 23.66 -11.94
CA ALA A 479 4.34 23.50 -13.33
C ALA A 479 3.87 22.06 -13.61
N ASP A 480 3.04 21.91 -14.65
CA ASP A 480 2.58 20.61 -15.12
C ASP A 480 3.49 20.10 -16.24
N LEU A 481 3.84 18.83 -16.21
CA LEU A 481 4.54 18.12 -17.29
C LEU A 481 3.53 17.69 -18.35
N VAL A 482 3.44 18.43 -19.45
CA VAL A 482 2.41 18.27 -20.47
C VAL A 482 2.41 16.87 -21.10
N ASP A 483 3.59 16.30 -21.32
CA ASP A 483 3.81 14.98 -21.94
C ASP A 483 3.73 13.83 -20.93
N LYS A 484 3.47 14.10 -19.65
CA LYS A 484 3.37 13.11 -18.57
C LYS A 484 2.04 13.20 -17.79
N ASN A 485 0.93 13.31 -18.50
CA ASN A 485 -0.41 13.39 -17.93
C ASN A 485 -0.63 14.55 -16.95
N ASP A 486 0.01 15.69 -17.20
CA ASP A 486 -0.05 16.88 -16.35
C ASP A 486 0.41 16.61 -14.90
N GLU A 487 1.39 15.72 -14.71
CA GLU A 487 2.02 15.52 -13.41
C GLU A 487 2.74 16.79 -12.97
N SER A 488 2.59 17.15 -11.69
CA SER A 488 3.15 18.38 -11.14
C SER A 488 4.64 18.27 -10.86
N VAL A 489 5.40 19.33 -11.17
CA VAL A 489 6.82 19.45 -10.89
C VAL A 489 7.12 20.83 -10.31
N GLN A 490 8.06 20.92 -9.38
CA GLN A 490 8.55 22.20 -8.86
C GLN A 490 9.77 22.66 -9.65
N ILE A 491 9.76 23.94 -10.08
CA ILE A 491 10.87 24.54 -10.80
C ILE A 491 11.51 25.60 -9.93
N TYR A 492 12.80 25.46 -9.71
CA TYR A 492 13.64 26.37 -8.91
C TYR A 492 14.52 27.20 -9.84
N GLY A 493 14.27 28.49 -9.86
CA GLY A 493 15.17 29.47 -10.45
C GLY A 493 16.13 29.96 -9.37
N ILE A 494 17.41 29.61 -9.49
CA ILE A 494 18.45 29.89 -8.49
C ILE A 494 19.58 30.66 -9.10
N ASP A 495 20.31 31.40 -8.25
CA ASP A 495 21.51 32.14 -8.59
C ASP A 495 22.78 31.45 -8.03
N ASP A 496 23.96 31.88 -8.39
CA ASP A 496 25.24 31.25 -8.02
C ASP A 496 25.63 31.47 -6.52
N ASP A 497 24.92 32.31 -5.78
CA ASP A 497 25.08 32.53 -4.36
C ASP A 497 24.40 31.47 -3.47
N THR A 498 23.90 30.43 -4.06
CA THR A 498 23.17 29.31 -3.37
C THR A 498 24.07 28.10 -3.11
N LYS A 499 23.68 27.25 -2.14
CA LYS A 499 24.35 25.97 -1.86
C LYS A 499 24.17 24.92 -2.97
N TYR A 500 23.65 25.28 -4.11
CA TYR A 500 23.49 24.44 -5.25
C TYR A 500 24.67 24.49 -6.25
N ASP A 501 25.87 24.91 -5.78
CA ASP A 501 27.09 25.02 -6.60
C ASP A 501 27.41 23.77 -7.40
N SER A 502 27.10 22.55 -6.82
CA SER A 502 27.30 21.27 -7.49
C SER A 502 26.50 21.11 -8.78
N LEU A 503 25.43 21.89 -8.96
CA LEU A 503 24.59 21.86 -10.16
C LEU A 503 25.15 22.69 -11.32
N ASN A 504 26.19 23.52 -11.07
CA ASN A 504 26.87 24.34 -12.07
C ASN A 504 25.88 25.22 -12.89
N ILE A 505 24.95 25.86 -12.19
CA ILE A 505 23.82 26.63 -12.77
C ILE A 505 24.31 27.74 -13.69
N SER A 506 25.44 28.40 -13.37
CA SER A 506 26.04 29.44 -14.18
C SER A 506 26.39 28.99 -15.62
N SER A 507 26.64 27.73 -15.82
CA SER A 507 26.97 27.17 -17.15
C SER A 507 25.76 26.92 -18.04
N LEU A 508 24.52 26.99 -17.50
CA LEU A 508 23.29 26.69 -18.26
C LEU A 508 22.96 27.81 -19.26
N GLN A 509 22.43 27.48 -20.40
CA GLN A 509 21.77 28.39 -21.32
C GLN A 509 20.34 28.74 -20.85
N ASN A 510 19.70 29.71 -21.48
CA ASN A 510 18.39 30.21 -21.04
C ASN A 510 17.26 29.18 -21.11
N ASP A 511 17.41 28.13 -21.92
CA ASP A 511 16.47 27.05 -22.12
C ASP A 511 16.95 25.71 -21.52
N GLU A 512 18.09 25.71 -20.82
CA GLU A 512 18.65 24.50 -20.21
C GLU A 512 18.34 24.44 -18.71
N ALA A 513 18.22 23.20 -18.21
CA ALA A 513 18.00 22.94 -16.78
C ALA A 513 18.72 21.66 -16.33
N VAL A 514 18.94 21.59 -15.02
CA VAL A 514 19.30 20.35 -14.31
C VAL A 514 18.03 19.77 -13.72
N ILE A 515 17.80 18.49 -13.93
CA ILE A 515 16.64 17.78 -13.35
C ILE A 515 17.09 16.91 -12.20
N SER A 516 16.20 16.68 -11.24
CA SER A 516 16.45 15.74 -10.15
C SER A 516 16.49 14.28 -10.64
N ASN A 517 17.20 13.42 -9.92
CA ASN A 517 17.22 11.98 -10.13
C ASN A 517 15.81 11.36 -10.04
N GLY A 518 15.00 11.88 -9.10
CA GLY A 518 13.60 11.46 -8.94
C GLY A 518 12.81 11.67 -10.22
N LEU A 519 12.88 12.86 -10.79
CA LEU A 519 12.20 13.20 -12.05
C LEU A 519 12.73 12.35 -13.22
N ALA A 520 14.07 12.24 -13.33
CA ALA A 520 14.70 11.45 -14.39
C ALA A 520 14.29 9.99 -14.35
N LYS A 521 14.32 9.35 -13.18
CA LYS A 521 13.95 7.92 -13.02
C LYS A 521 12.45 7.66 -13.16
N ARG A 522 11.63 8.57 -12.63
CA ARG A 522 10.17 8.43 -12.65
C ARG A 522 9.60 8.48 -14.05
N PHE A 523 10.06 9.44 -14.84
CA PHE A 523 9.53 9.74 -16.17
C PHE A 523 10.45 9.32 -17.32
N GLU A 524 11.57 8.65 -16.98
CA GLU A 524 12.56 8.14 -17.94
C GLU A 524 13.25 9.24 -18.78
N TYR A 525 13.37 10.46 -18.22
CA TYR A 525 14.10 11.53 -18.89
C TYR A 525 15.61 11.31 -18.89
N LYS A 526 16.25 11.69 -19.99
CA LYS A 526 17.70 11.57 -20.20
C LYS A 526 18.31 12.93 -20.52
N ILE A 527 19.62 13.03 -20.34
CA ILE A 527 20.38 14.21 -20.76
C ILE A 527 20.18 14.42 -22.27
N GLY A 528 19.80 15.63 -22.64
CA GLY A 528 19.49 16.04 -24.02
C GLY A 528 18.00 16.04 -24.37
N ASP A 529 17.15 15.43 -23.56
CA ASP A 529 15.69 15.47 -23.77
C ASP A 529 15.12 16.87 -23.56
N THR A 530 13.97 17.12 -24.14
CA THR A 530 13.21 18.37 -23.96
C THR A 530 11.95 18.09 -23.15
N ILE A 531 11.78 18.78 -22.04
CA ILE A 531 10.62 18.68 -21.16
C ILE A 531 9.68 19.81 -21.53
N LYS A 532 8.39 19.47 -21.74
CA LYS A 532 7.33 20.44 -21.95
C LYS A 532 6.65 20.74 -20.62
N ILE A 533 6.74 21.98 -20.21
CA ILE A 533 6.10 22.47 -18.98
C ILE A 533 4.98 23.44 -19.33
N ARG A 534 4.01 23.52 -18.43
CA ARG A 534 2.94 24.50 -18.46
C ARG A 534 2.63 24.95 -17.04
N GLU A 535 2.58 26.26 -16.80
CA GLU A 535 2.10 26.77 -15.53
C GLU A 535 0.63 26.38 -15.31
N PRO A 536 0.19 26.05 -14.09
CA PRO A 536 -1.16 25.50 -13.82
C PRO A 536 -2.31 26.37 -14.35
N TYR A 537 -2.09 27.68 -14.45
CA TYR A 537 -3.12 28.66 -14.87
C TYR A 537 -2.81 29.32 -16.21
N ASN A 538 -1.76 28.87 -16.89
CA ASN A 538 -1.38 29.39 -18.20
C ASN A 538 -1.64 28.35 -19.29
N SER A 539 -2.06 28.80 -20.49
CA SER A 539 -2.25 27.92 -21.62
C SER A 539 -0.98 27.73 -22.46
N GLU A 540 0.07 28.52 -22.18
CA GLU A 540 1.31 28.49 -22.94
C GLU A 540 2.22 27.35 -22.49
N GLU A 541 2.57 26.49 -23.43
CA GLU A 541 3.58 25.47 -23.22
C GLU A 541 4.98 26.05 -23.41
N LYS A 542 5.89 25.71 -22.54
CA LYS A 542 7.31 26.09 -22.61
C LYS A 542 8.19 24.85 -22.65
N ASN A 543 9.29 24.94 -23.34
CA ASN A 543 10.26 23.86 -23.51
C ASN A 543 11.50 24.15 -22.67
N ILE A 544 11.97 23.12 -21.93
CA ILE A 544 13.21 23.16 -21.14
C ILE A 544 14.06 21.95 -21.54
N LYS A 545 15.31 22.16 -21.88
CA LYS A 545 16.24 21.11 -22.27
C LYS A 545 17.01 20.57 -21.07
N VAL A 546 17.05 19.26 -20.92
CA VAL A 546 17.80 18.59 -19.85
C VAL A 546 19.29 18.63 -20.14
N LYS A 547 20.07 19.36 -19.32
CA LYS A 547 21.51 19.45 -19.43
C LYS A 547 22.25 18.44 -18.55
N ALA A 548 21.73 18.21 -17.34
CA ALA A 548 22.32 17.33 -16.34
C ALA A 548 21.24 16.76 -15.43
N VAL A 549 21.63 15.73 -14.66
CA VAL A 549 20.78 15.09 -13.65
C VAL A 549 21.49 15.22 -12.29
N ASP A 550 20.80 15.78 -11.31
CA ASP A 550 21.22 15.81 -9.90
C ASP A 550 20.96 14.42 -9.28
N SER A 551 22.00 13.63 -9.13
CA SER A 551 21.94 12.24 -8.66
C SER A 551 21.52 12.08 -7.21
N GLU A 552 21.61 13.13 -6.39
CA GLU A 552 21.32 13.10 -4.96
C GLU A 552 19.87 13.45 -4.62
N ASN A 553 19.18 14.13 -5.52
CA ASN A 553 17.83 14.67 -5.29
C ASN A 553 16.75 13.75 -5.87
N ASN A 554 15.87 13.24 -5.03
CA ASN A 554 14.79 12.34 -5.43
C ASN A 554 13.40 13.01 -5.48
N TYR A 555 13.30 14.31 -5.20
CA TYR A 555 12.05 15.07 -5.42
C TYR A 555 11.81 15.30 -6.92
N PHE A 556 10.60 15.71 -7.27
CA PHE A 556 10.29 16.09 -8.65
C PHE A 556 10.61 17.58 -8.85
N GLN A 557 11.88 17.85 -9.12
CA GLN A 557 12.40 19.21 -9.19
C GLN A 557 13.23 19.46 -10.45
N ILE A 558 13.10 20.68 -10.97
CA ILE A 558 13.88 21.21 -12.08
C ILE A 558 14.62 22.46 -11.58
N PHE A 559 15.91 22.55 -11.84
CA PHE A 559 16.76 23.68 -11.45
C PHE A 559 17.26 24.39 -12.69
N THR A 560 17.07 25.72 -12.74
CA THR A 560 17.54 26.58 -13.83
C THR A 560 17.99 27.92 -13.26
N LYS A 561 18.55 28.80 -14.09
CA LYS A 561 18.89 30.19 -13.68
C LYS A 561 17.60 30.94 -13.30
N ARG A 562 17.63 31.70 -12.19
CA ARG A 562 16.48 32.49 -11.77
C ARG A 562 16.04 33.47 -12.87
N THR A 563 16.97 34.09 -13.53
CA THR A 563 16.72 35.02 -14.65
C THR A 563 16.10 34.34 -15.87
N SER A 564 16.52 33.10 -16.15
CA SER A 564 15.93 32.27 -17.24
C SER A 564 14.51 31.88 -16.90
N LEU A 565 14.26 31.40 -15.67
CA LEU A 565 12.92 31.06 -15.20
C LEU A 565 11.99 32.29 -15.25
N ASN A 566 12.44 33.43 -14.73
CA ASN A 566 11.64 34.66 -14.75
C ASN A 566 11.25 35.07 -16.16
N LYS A 567 12.15 34.89 -17.14
CA LYS A 567 11.83 35.13 -18.55
C LYS A 567 10.81 34.14 -19.09
N ILE A 568 10.90 32.84 -18.73
CA ILE A 568 9.97 31.80 -19.12
C ILE A 568 8.55 32.10 -18.62
N ILE A 569 8.42 32.62 -17.38
CA ILE A 569 7.12 32.92 -16.76
C ILE A 569 6.68 34.37 -16.97
N ASN A 570 7.31 35.10 -17.88
CA ASN A 570 7.00 36.50 -18.20
C ASN A 570 7.01 37.43 -16.97
N ARG A 571 7.99 37.28 -16.06
CA ARG A 571 8.22 38.12 -14.90
C ARG A 571 9.46 39.00 -15.08
N ASP A 572 9.55 40.02 -14.24
CA ASP A 572 10.72 40.90 -14.22
C ASP A 572 12.01 40.13 -13.94
N TYR A 573 13.12 40.57 -14.49
CA TYR A 573 14.44 39.97 -14.32
C TYR A 573 14.83 39.84 -12.84
N ALA A 574 14.47 40.79 -12.02
CA ALA A 574 14.75 40.80 -10.59
C ALA A 574 13.74 40.04 -9.73
N TYR A 575 12.67 39.51 -10.34
CA TYR A 575 11.62 38.81 -9.60
C TYR A 575 12.15 37.60 -8.83
N PHE A 576 11.62 37.43 -7.63
CA PHE A 576 11.76 36.26 -6.79
C PHE A 576 10.53 36.14 -5.88
N ASN A 577 10.28 35.00 -5.31
CA ASN A 577 9.18 34.75 -4.38
C ASN A 577 9.58 33.88 -3.18
N ALA A 578 10.88 33.62 -3.01
CA ALA A 578 11.36 32.85 -1.86
C ALA A 578 12.76 33.29 -1.41
N TYR A 579 13.00 33.18 -0.11
CA TYR A 579 14.32 33.22 0.50
C TYR A 579 14.73 31.86 1.02
N MET A 580 15.99 31.49 0.92
CA MET A 580 16.55 30.26 1.49
C MET A 580 17.60 30.61 2.55
N SER A 581 17.55 29.89 3.70
CA SER A 581 18.50 30.13 4.80
C SER A 581 18.71 28.88 5.66
N ASP A 582 19.91 28.80 6.28
CA ASP A 582 20.13 27.79 7.35
C ASP A 582 19.74 28.30 8.73
N ASN A 583 19.64 29.60 8.88
CA ASN A 583 19.22 30.23 10.12
C ASN A 583 17.79 30.75 9.96
N ALA A 584 17.06 30.77 11.08
CA ALA A 584 15.74 31.37 11.09
C ALA A 584 15.83 32.87 10.69
N LEU A 585 15.03 33.27 9.69
CA LEU A 585 14.90 34.64 9.24
C LEU A 585 13.69 35.31 9.90
N ASN A 586 13.80 36.57 10.20
CA ASN A 586 12.66 37.34 10.71
C ASN A 586 11.84 37.90 9.53
N VAL A 587 11.05 37.07 8.92
CA VAL A 587 10.10 37.43 7.86
C VAL A 587 8.86 38.03 8.51
N SER A 588 8.40 39.20 8.03
CA SER A 588 7.15 39.77 8.54
C SER A 588 5.95 38.84 8.24
N LYS A 589 5.05 38.70 9.21
CA LYS A 589 3.86 37.81 9.05
C LYS A 589 3.00 38.24 7.85
N GLU A 590 2.97 39.51 7.52
CA GLU A 590 2.20 40.05 6.40
C GLU A 590 2.78 39.62 5.03
N ASN A 591 4.10 39.44 4.97
CA ASN A 591 4.83 39.07 3.76
C ASN A 591 4.97 37.53 3.59
N LEU A 592 4.96 36.80 4.69
CA LEU A 592 5.13 35.34 4.68
C LEU A 592 3.88 34.64 4.10
N VAL A 593 4.08 33.82 3.05
CA VAL A 593 3.05 32.92 2.52
C VAL A 593 3.13 31.58 3.23
N THR A 594 4.33 30.97 3.27
CA THR A 594 4.58 29.73 3.98
C THR A 594 6.07 29.56 4.26
N GLU A 595 6.39 28.80 5.29
CA GLU A 595 7.75 28.37 5.59
C GLU A 595 7.85 26.85 5.40
N ILE A 596 8.84 26.40 4.64
CA ILE A 596 9.21 25.00 4.52
C ILE A 596 10.45 24.79 5.38
N ASN A 597 10.29 24.05 6.47
CA ASN A 597 11.36 23.78 7.44
C ASN A 597 11.79 22.31 7.34
N ARG A 598 13.10 22.11 7.13
CA ARG A 598 13.70 20.78 6.98
C ARG A 598 13.48 19.88 8.21
N ASP A 599 13.61 20.43 9.41
CA ASP A 599 13.48 19.65 10.63
C ASP A 599 12.01 19.31 10.93
N GLU A 600 11.09 20.22 10.65
CA GLU A 600 9.65 19.95 10.76
C GLU A 600 9.21 18.88 9.77
N MET A 601 9.65 18.95 8.52
CA MET A 601 9.37 17.96 7.50
C MET A 601 9.86 16.57 7.92
N SER A 602 11.04 16.50 8.52
CA SER A 602 11.59 15.23 9.00
C SER A 602 10.85 14.68 10.22
N LYS A 603 10.51 15.51 11.21
CA LYS A 603 9.70 15.13 12.36
C LYS A 603 8.35 14.59 11.91
N PHE A 604 7.74 15.27 10.96
CA PHE A 604 6.50 14.91 10.34
C PHE A 604 6.54 13.50 9.71
N MET A 605 7.59 13.18 8.95
CA MET A 605 7.75 11.83 8.38
C MET A 605 7.90 10.76 9.47
N ILE A 606 8.58 11.06 10.57
CA ILE A 606 8.71 10.13 11.72
C ILE A 606 7.34 9.88 12.36
N HIS A 607 6.53 10.92 12.57
CA HIS A 607 5.18 10.79 13.11
C HIS A 607 4.25 9.99 12.18
N PHE A 608 4.38 10.17 10.87
CA PHE A 608 3.68 9.34 9.89
C PHE A 608 4.02 7.87 10.06
N LEU A 609 5.31 7.54 10.15
CA LEU A 609 5.77 6.16 10.35
C LEU A 609 5.26 5.55 11.66
N ASP A 610 5.19 6.33 12.73
CA ASP A 610 4.65 5.89 14.00
C ASP A 610 3.14 5.60 13.93
N SER A 611 2.40 6.44 13.21
CA SER A 611 0.98 6.24 12.95
C SER A 611 0.71 4.94 12.18
N PHE A 612 1.56 4.62 11.20
CA PHE A 612 1.46 3.38 10.39
C PHE A 612 2.13 2.16 11.04
N SER A 613 2.84 2.31 12.16
CA SER A 613 3.57 1.20 12.81
C SER A 613 2.65 0.03 13.19
N VAL A 614 1.43 0.31 13.60
CA VAL A 614 0.40 -0.70 13.92
C VAL A 614 0.03 -1.50 12.68
N VAL A 615 -0.13 -0.83 11.54
CA VAL A 615 -0.45 -1.45 10.24
C VAL A 615 0.66 -2.39 9.83
N PHE A 616 1.91 -1.91 9.83
CA PHE A 616 3.07 -2.73 9.48
C PHE A 616 3.19 -3.96 10.39
N THR A 617 2.95 -3.79 11.70
CA THR A 617 2.96 -4.90 12.65
C THR A 617 1.87 -5.94 12.35
N MET A 618 0.66 -5.50 11.99
CA MET A 618 -0.42 -6.40 11.59
C MET A 618 -0.07 -7.20 10.33
N ILE A 619 0.47 -6.54 9.31
CA ILE A 619 0.90 -7.20 8.07
C ILE A 619 2.03 -8.21 8.35
N GLN A 620 2.97 -7.87 9.23
CA GLN A 620 4.04 -8.78 9.66
C GLN A 620 3.49 -10.02 10.37
N MET A 621 2.55 -9.87 11.30
CA MET A 621 1.91 -11.00 11.98
C MET A 621 1.19 -11.93 10.99
N VAL A 622 0.47 -11.35 10.04
CA VAL A 622 -0.21 -12.10 8.96
C VAL A 622 0.80 -12.87 8.11
N ALA A 623 1.89 -12.22 7.70
CA ALA A 623 2.95 -12.82 6.89
C ALA A 623 3.63 -14.00 7.62
N VAL A 624 3.95 -13.83 8.90
CA VAL A 624 4.55 -14.87 9.75
C VAL A 624 3.62 -16.07 9.93
N ALA A 625 2.34 -15.81 10.21
CA ALA A 625 1.34 -16.87 10.35
C ALA A 625 1.18 -17.66 9.03
N PHE A 626 1.12 -16.96 7.91
CA PHE A 626 1.03 -17.58 6.59
C PHE A 626 2.29 -18.38 6.24
N TYR A 627 3.46 -17.84 6.54
CA TYR A 627 4.74 -18.54 6.37
C TYR A 627 4.77 -19.86 7.17
N PHE A 628 4.34 -19.81 8.43
CA PHE A 628 4.24 -20.99 9.29
C PHE A 628 3.30 -22.06 8.70
N ILE A 629 2.10 -21.68 8.28
CA ILE A 629 1.11 -22.59 7.69
C ILE A 629 1.65 -23.24 6.41
N LEU A 630 2.26 -22.46 5.51
CA LEU A 630 2.85 -22.99 4.28
C LEU A 630 3.98 -23.97 4.55
N LEU A 631 4.90 -23.62 5.44
CA LEU A 631 6.00 -24.51 5.81
C LEU A 631 5.49 -25.82 6.42
N LEU A 632 4.51 -25.74 7.32
CA LEU A 632 3.93 -26.92 7.95
C LEU A 632 3.28 -27.85 6.92
N MET A 633 2.54 -27.29 5.97
CA MET A 633 1.93 -28.07 4.89
C MET A 633 2.96 -28.80 4.02
N VAL A 634 4.04 -28.13 3.72
CA VAL A 634 5.07 -28.67 2.83
C VAL A 634 5.95 -29.69 3.54
N THR A 635 6.31 -29.45 4.79
CA THR A 635 7.08 -30.43 5.59
C THR A 635 6.28 -31.70 5.82
N GLU A 636 4.97 -31.57 6.07
CA GLU A 636 4.07 -32.73 6.16
C GLU A 636 4.04 -33.55 4.86
N LEU A 637 3.98 -32.88 3.72
CA LEU A 637 4.00 -33.54 2.41
C LEU A 637 5.29 -34.32 2.16
N ILE A 638 6.45 -33.83 2.64
CA ILE A 638 7.73 -34.56 2.57
C ILE A 638 7.67 -35.85 3.39
N ILE A 639 7.20 -35.77 4.64
CA ILE A 639 7.10 -36.93 5.54
C ILE A 639 6.15 -37.96 4.97
N GLU A 640 5.00 -37.52 4.48
CA GLU A 640 3.99 -38.40 3.94
C GLU A 640 4.47 -39.20 2.73
N ARG A 641 5.18 -38.56 1.82
CA ARG A 641 5.78 -39.23 0.66
C ARG A 641 6.93 -40.15 1.01
N ALA A 642 7.64 -39.84 2.10
CA ALA A 642 8.75 -40.63 2.57
C ALA A 642 8.35 -41.73 3.56
N LYS A 643 7.09 -41.77 4.00
CA LYS A 643 6.57 -42.62 5.09
C LYS A 643 6.94 -44.08 4.94
N LEU A 644 6.75 -44.63 3.74
CA LEU A 644 7.10 -46.03 3.43
C LEU A 644 8.61 -46.25 3.57
N ASN A 645 9.44 -45.38 3.04
CA ASN A 645 10.88 -45.53 3.13
C ASN A 645 11.35 -45.36 4.60
N MET A 646 10.69 -44.51 5.36
CA MET A 646 10.95 -44.34 6.80
C MET A 646 10.58 -45.63 7.57
N THR A 647 9.47 -46.31 7.19
CA THR A 647 9.08 -47.59 7.75
C THR A 647 10.16 -48.64 7.51
N TYR A 648 10.68 -48.74 6.27
CA TYR A 648 11.77 -49.69 6.00
C TYR A 648 13.02 -49.37 6.85
N LEU A 649 13.40 -48.12 7.01
CA LEU A 649 14.52 -47.75 7.86
C LEU A 649 14.31 -48.09 9.32
N LYS A 650 13.07 -47.95 9.86
CA LYS A 650 12.72 -48.41 11.21
C LYS A 650 12.87 -49.92 11.36
N ILE A 651 12.46 -50.71 10.36
CA ILE A 651 12.63 -52.18 10.35
C ILE A 651 14.11 -52.53 10.33
N PHE A 652 14.95 -51.79 9.61
CA PHE A 652 16.41 -51.97 9.60
C PHE A 652 17.09 -51.48 10.88
N GLY A 653 16.33 -51.03 11.91
CA GLY A 653 16.86 -50.66 13.21
C GLY A 653 17.30 -49.22 13.34
N PHE A 654 17.04 -48.33 12.35
CA PHE A 654 17.32 -46.90 12.47
C PHE A 654 16.41 -46.26 13.50
N ARG A 655 16.98 -45.41 14.37
CA ARG A 655 16.27 -44.67 15.38
C ARG A 655 15.49 -43.48 14.75
N ASP A 656 14.40 -43.04 15.40
CA ASP A 656 13.59 -41.91 14.91
C ASP A 656 14.41 -40.62 14.66
N ASN A 657 15.44 -40.39 15.47
CA ASN A 657 16.37 -39.27 15.31
C ASN A 657 17.21 -39.37 14.02
N GLU A 658 17.63 -40.58 13.64
CA GLU A 658 18.43 -40.81 12.44
C GLU A 658 17.57 -40.65 11.20
N ILE A 659 16.32 -41.12 11.23
CA ILE A 659 15.33 -40.95 10.18
C ILE A 659 15.00 -39.47 9.99
N THR A 660 14.81 -38.73 11.09
CA THR A 660 14.60 -37.27 11.06
C THR A 660 15.77 -36.55 10.41
N LYS A 661 17.02 -36.92 10.74
CA LYS A 661 18.22 -36.34 10.10
C LYS A 661 18.29 -36.59 8.61
N ILE A 662 17.78 -37.71 8.14
CA ILE A 662 17.82 -38.06 6.71
C ILE A 662 16.75 -37.30 5.91
N TYR A 663 15.53 -37.18 6.40
CA TYR A 663 14.42 -36.63 5.64
C TYR A 663 14.11 -35.16 5.97
N VAL A 664 14.00 -34.84 7.25
CA VAL A 664 13.57 -33.50 7.69
C VAL A 664 14.74 -32.53 7.67
N ASN A 665 15.88 -32.89 8.25
CA ASN A 665 17.06 -31.98 8.25
C ASN A 665 17.62 -31.77 6.85
N THR A 666 17.44 -32.75 5.93
CA THR A 666 17.81 -32.56 4.53
C THR A 666 16.92 -31.53 3.85
N GLY A 667 15.61 -31.54 4.10
CA GLY A 667 14.70 -30.51 3.67
C GLY A 667 15.09 -29.11 4.20
N PHE A 668 15.53 -29.07 5.46
CA PHE A 668 16.02 -27.85 6.08
C PHE A 668 17.28 -27.28 5.40
N LEU A 669 18.28 -28.11 5.13
CA LEU A 669 19.50 -27.65 4.44
C LEU A 669 19.18 -27.10 3.05
N ILE A 670 18.26 -27.76 2.32
CA ILE A 670 17.81 -27.27 1.02
C ILE A 670 17.13 -25.91 1.15
N LEU A 671 16.29 -25.74 2.16
CA LEU A 671 15.63 -24.46 2.45
C LEU A 671 16.62 -23.36 2.77
N LEU A 672 17.59 -23.62 3.65
CA LEU A 672 18.62 -22.64 4.01
C LEU A 672 19.42 -22.19 2.78
N PHE A 673 19.86 -23.16 1.97
CA PHE A 673 20.60 -22.85 0.74
C PHE A 673 19.74 -22.07 -0.27
N PHE A 674 18.48 -22.46 -0.42
CA PHE A 674 17.55 -21.80 -1.33
C PHE A 674 17.25 -20.37 -0.91
N GLN A 675 17.11 -20.11 0.39
CA GLN A 675 16.91 -18.76 0.91
C GLN A 675 18.05 -17.82 0.57
N ILE A 676 19.30 -18.29 0.65
CA ILE A 676 20.45 -17.48 0.25
C ILE A 676 20.38 -17.11 -1.24
N ILE A 677 20.02 -18.09 -2.09
CA ILE A 677 19.85 -17.86 -3.53
C ILE A 677 18.68 -16.90 -3.81
N LEU A 678 17.65 -16.92 -2.97
CA LEU A 678 16.47 -16.04 -3.14
C LEU A 678 16.76 -14.58 -2.82
N ILE A 679 17.74 -14.23 -2.00
CA ILE A 679 18.03 -12.85 -1.60
C ILE A 679 18.12 -11.91 -2.82
N PRO A 680 18.97 -12.13 -3.82
CA PRO A 680 19.05 -11.21 -4.96
C PRO A 680 17.80 -11.19 -5.86
N ILE A 681 17.04 -12.29 -5.86
CA ILE A 681 15.78 -12.38 -6.60
C ILE A 681 14.70 -11.57 -5.88
N LEU A 682 14.59 -11.75 -4.56
CA LEU A 682 13.64 -11.03 -3.73
C LEU A 682 13.94 -9.53 -3.72
N ASP A 683 15.20 -9.12 -3.64
CA ASP A 683 15.60 -7.72 -3.72
C ASP A 683 15.06 -7.05 -5.00
N LYS A 684 15.29 -7.67 -6.16
CA LYS A 684 14.77 -7.15 -7.43
C LYS A 684 13.24 -7.10 -7.50
N ILE A 685 12.58 -8.16 -7.02
CA ILE A 685 11.11 -8.22 -7.04
C ILE A 685 10.54 -7.18 -6.07
N MET A 686 11.12 -7.03 -4.87
CA MET A 686 10.68 -6.04 -3.91
C MET A 686 10.84 -4.62 -4.45
N LYS A 687 12.00 -4.28 -5.03
CA LYS A 687 12.21 -2.98 -5.68
C LYS A 687 11.16 -2.69 -6.73
N TYR A 688 10.81 -3.68 -7.55
CA TYR A 688 9.76 -3.53 -8.56
C TYR A 688 8.36 -3.37 -7.95
N LEU A 689 8.02 -4.15 -6.91
CA LEU A 689 6.72 -4.05 -6.23
C LEU A 689 6.56 -2.69 -5.54
N TYR A 690 7.58 -2.23 -4.83
CA TYR A 690 7.55 -0.90 -4.22
C TYR A 690 7.50 0.22 -5.26
N PHE A 691 8.24 0.10 -6.34
CA PHE A 691 8.16 1.07 -7.46
C PHE A 691 6.72 1.21 -7.97
N ILE A 692 6.01 0.10 -8.21
CA ILE A 692 4.60 0.15 -8.64
C ILE A 692 3.70 0.74 -7.54
N SER A 693 3.91 0.36 -6.28
CA SER A 693 3.07 0.81 -5.16
C SER A 693 3.24 2.31 -4.89
N MET A 694 4.44 2.86 -5.13
CA MET A 694 4.77 4.25 -4.87
C MET A 694 4.56 5.18 -6.08
N GLN A 695 3.93 4.68 -7.14
CA GLN A 695 3.69 5.46 -8.36
C GLN A 695 2.81 6.71 -8.16
N LYS A 696 2.06 6.78 -7.08
CA LYS A 696 1.19 7.93 -6.78
C LYS A 696 1.79 8.95 -5.82
N PHE A 697 3.00 8.68 -5.33
CA PHE A 697 3.73 9.67 -4.52
C PHE A 697 4.40 10.71 -5.42
N ASP A 698 4.40 11.96 -4.97
CA ASP A 698 5.03 13.10 -5.69
C ASP A 698 6.54 13.16 -5.49
N ALA A 699 7.15 12.04 -5.16
CA ALA A 699 8.59 11.89 -5.04
C ALA A 699 9.01 10.47 -5.44
N TYR A 700 10.23 10.33 -5.91
CA TYR A 700 10.82 9.02 -6.18
C TYR A 700 11.43 8.44 -4.91
N ILE A 701 10.84 7.37 -4.40
CA ILE A 701 11.39 6.65 -3.25
C ILE A 701 12.38 5.61 -3.76
N GLU A 702 13.66 5.87 -3.56
CA GLU A 702 14.70 4.90 -3.87
C GLU A 702 14.64 3.73 -2.89
N VAL A 703 14.19 2.59 -3.41
CA VAL A 703 13.99 1.39 -2.58
C VAL A 703 15.33 0.71 -2.34
N THR A 704 15.91 0.98 -1.18
CA THR A 704 17.07 0.28 -0.66
C THR A 704 16.65 -0.58 0.52
N ILE A 705 16.75 -1.91 0.37
CA ILE A 705 16.41 -2.83 1.45
C ILE A 705 17.69 -3.16 2.21
N PRO A 706 17.82 -2.75 3.49
CA PRO A 706 19.01 -3.02 4.28
C PRO A 706 19.25 -4.52 4.47
N LEU A 707 20.52 -4.93 4.52
CA LEU A 707 20.90 -6.34 4.68
C LEU A 707 20.34 -6.95 5.97
N ASN A 708 20.20 -6.17 7.04
CA ASN A 708 19.62 -6.63 8.30
C ASN A 708 18.18 -7.11 8.16
N VAL A 709 17.39 -6.58 7.21
CA VAL A 709 16.02 -7.04 6.90
C VAL A 709 16.04 -8.46 6.34
N PHE A 710 16.96 -8.73 5.40
CA PHE A 710 17.15 -10.08 4.86
C PHE A 710 17.64 -11.06 5.94
N LEU A 711 18.56 -10.62 6.81
CA LEU A 711 19.04 -11.42 7.92
C LEU A 711 17.93 -11.73 8.93
N LEU A 712 17.07 -10.74 9.25
CA LEU A 712 15.92 -10.94 10.12
C LEU A 712 14.94 -11.93 9.52
N GLY A 713 14.57 -11.76 8.24
CA GLY A 713 13.70 -12.69 7.55
C GLY A 713 14.25 -14.10 7.46
N TYR A 714 15.57 -14.24 7.25
CA TYR A 714 16.27 -15.51 7.29
C TYR A 714 16.21 -16.16 8.67
N LEU A 715 16.45 -15.38 9.73
CA LEU A 715 16.35 -15.86 11.11
C LEU A 715 14.92 -16.31 11.45
N MET A 716 13.92 -15.52 11.09
CA MET A 716 12.51 -15.86 11.29
C MET A 716 12.13 -17.15 10.56
N ALA A 717 12.59 -17.33 9.34
CA ALA A 717 12.37 -18.56 8.58
C ALA A 717 13.01 -19.77 9.25
N ILE A 718 14.21 -19.64 9.83
CA ILE A 718 14.85 -20.69 10.61
C ILE A 718 14.00 -21.05 11.85
N VAL A 719 13.58 -20.05 12.61
CA VAL A 719 12.78 -20.26 13.83
C VAL A 719 11.47 -20.98 13.48
N ILE A 720 10.76 -20.50 12.47
CA ILE A 720 9.51 -21.13 12.01
C ILE A 720 9.75 -22.56 11.55
N PHE A 721 10.84 -22.81 10.83
CA PHE A 721 11.17 -24.16 10.38
C PHE A 721 11.48 -25.09 11.57
N VAL A 722 12.24 -24.63 12.57
CA VAL A 722 12.52 -25.41 13.78
C VAL A 722 11.24 -25.77 14.52
N LEU A 723 10.27 -24.85 14.59
CA LEU A 723 8.95 -25.12 15.17
C LEU A 723 8.19 -26.18 14.36
N CYS A 724 8.16 -26.07 13.03
CA CYS A 724 7.56 -27.09 12.14
C CYS A 724 8.26 -28.45 12.34
N GLN A 725 9.58 -28.48 12.43
CA GLN A 725 10.36 -29.70 12.65
C GLN A 725 10.01 -30.37 13.98
N ALA A 726 9.81 -29.59 15.04
CA ALA A 726 9.42 -30.15 16.34
C ALA A 726 8.05 -30.85 16.29
N ILE A 727 7.10 -30.28 15.52
CA ILE A 727 5.78 -30.87 15.29
C ILE A 727 5.92 -32.17 14.47
N GLU A 728 6.66 -32.12 13.39
CA GLU A 728 6.82 -33.25 12.46
C GLU A 728 7.62 -34.42 13.07
N ARG A 729 8.60 -34.15 13.91
CA ARG A 729 9.34 -35.19 14.65
C ARG A 729 8.44 -36.07 15.50
N ARG A 730 7.41 -35.47 16.15
CA ARG A 730 6.42 -36.23 16.93
C ARG A 730 5.60 -37.17 16.03
N LYS A 731 5.37 -36.81 14.77
CA LYS A 731 4.64 -37.64 13.80
C LYS A 731 5.47 -38.82 13.32
N ILE A 732 6.78 -38.65 13.09
CA ILE A 732 7.70 -39.72 12.71
C ILE A 732 7.73 -40.80 13.78
N GLY A 733 7.77 -40.42 15.07
CA GLY A 733 7.70 -41.37 16.18
C GLY A 733 6.43 -42.21 16.20
N LYS A 734 5.30 -41.67 15.74
CA LYS A 734 3.97 -42.36 15.72
C LYS A 734 3.71 -43.18 14.45
N ILE A 735 4.69 -43.36 13.55
CA ILE A 735 4.49 -44.21 12.34
C ILE A 735 4.36 -45.67 12.79
N ASP A 736 3.17 -46.27 12.52
CA ASP A 736 2.89 -47.66 12.76
C ASP A 736 3.44 -48.51 11.60
N MET A 737 4.51 -49.25 11.87
CA MET A 737 5.24 -50.08 10.92
C MET A 737 4.34 -51.22 10.34
N VAL A 738 3.51 -51.85 11.17
CA VAL A 738 2.66 -52.97 10.77
C VAL A 738 1.57 -52.50 9.83
N LYS A 739 0.95 -51.36 10.14
CA LYS A 739 -0.11 -50.80 9.32
C LYS A 739 0.41 -50.36 7.95
N GLU A 740 1.59 -49.76 7.90
CA GLU A 740 2.18 -49.30 6.64
C GLU A 740 2.65 -50.44 5.76
N LEU A 741 3.16 -51.55 6.33
CA LEU A 741 3.51 -52.75 5.59
C LEU A 741 2.27 -53.49 5.03
N LYS A 742 1.18 -53.58 5.79
CA LYS A 742 -0.07 -54.16 5.34
C LYS A 742 -0.66 -53.41 4.13
N THR A 743 -0.44 -52.11 4.01
CA THR A 743 -0.88 -51.33 2.83
C THR A 743 -0.10 -51.68 1.54
N ILE A 744 1.00 -52.41 1.64
CA ILE A 744 1.77 -52.92 0.48
C ILE A 744 1.41 -54.33 0.13
N ALA A 745 1.14 -55.18 1.14
CA ALA A 745 0.84 -56.58 0.96
C ALA A 745 -0.60 -56.85 0.50
N GLY A 746 -1.53 -55.92 0.64
CA GLY A 746 -2.88 -55.93 0.12
C GLY A 746 -3.04 -54.88 -0.97
#